data_eb1d0b605bd7177ec000bbe088c9419b
#
_entry.id   eb1d0b605bd7177ec000bbe088c9419b
#
_cell.length_a   1.000
_cell.length_b   1.000
_cell.length_c   1.000
_cell.angle_alpha   90.00
_cell.angle_beta   90.00
_cell.angle_gamma   90.00
#
_symmetry.space_group_name_H-M   'P 1'
#
loop_
_entity.id
_entity.type
_entity.pdbx_description
1 polymer ?
#
loop_
_entity_poly.entity_id
_entity_poly.type
_entity_poly.pdbx_seq_one_letter_code
_entity_poly.pdbx_strand_id
1 'polypeptide(L)'
;MRRRGFTAAWGSSRYGEGMTETAPAASPAPAAAAASARTHAVVRLMRHLPATLLTVVAILIVGVLSQGLWEPFDESAGMDVWAYGLPALQAGRWWTPLTGTFFVAEPWLFVPTILGFIGMGVLEYARGTRVALAYFWIGQIVAVLATALLLAALSVFSGWEWVQETATTLDVGASGGTFACIAAVMGLLASPWRLRGWLVLIAIVIVGVLVLGTVADLSHLLAVVAVLLFDRTLRPRRATLREQRLIAFIGMVSFVGIEVILTIIPTYGPFGSTDPLSSSWITTVIDVVVVLVIAQGLHRARRWAWICALVLLSLNILSATLLAAVVTLDVHFDLGVPIDGETAIEIGSGLIALVLLVYLVLVRGAFAGAPRTALGARGAEPTARDAADLIRTHGGGTLSWMTTWEGNSYLRTSTGIVTYQIRAGAAIALADPLGPEEGRASSVAEFIAAAEQAGLAPCFFSAGASTLEAVPPTWRSLVVADDTIVDLPGLAYTGKRWNSVRTTLNRAGREDMTFRLTRLRDESWGVRTQLQAISNQWVGEKQLPEMRFTLGTLAEADDPEVRIALALDPRGDVHGFLSWMPVYGESGIRGWTLDLMRRREHGFGPVMEYLIGSSAAAFRDEGAEIMSLSGAPLAHEYPPEAQGLSALSTRLSDALEPVYGFQSLHRFKQKFHPRYETMYLLFRDEADLPRIGAGLTRAFLPSATTRQFASAGLELLRGER
;
A
#
# COMPACT_ATOMS: atom_id res chain seq x y z
N MET A 1 15.48 -28.81 8.69
CA MET A 1 14.76 -28.79 9.99
C MET A 1 13.29 -28.43 9.73
N ARG A 2 12.40 -29.24 10.29
CA ARG A 2 11.02 -29.45 9.89
C ARG A 2 10.12 -28.19 9.94
N ARG A 3 9.54 -27.84 8.78
CA ARG A 3 8.38 -26.94 8.69
C ARG A 3 7.14 -27.69 9.15
N ARG A 4 6.46 -27.18 10.18
CA ARG A 4 5.10 -27.63 10.51
C ARG A 4 4.12 -26.83 9.66
N GLY A 5 3.46 -27.52 8.72
CA GLY A 5 2.33 -26.99 8.00
C GLY A 5 1.09 -27.01 8.88
N PHE A 6 0.32 -25.93 8.83
CA PHE A 6 -1.03 -25.88 9.38
C PHE A 6 -2.00 -26.33 8.29
N THR A 7 -2.51 -27.53 8.42
CA THR A 7 -3.68 -28.00 7.67
C THR A 7 -4.91 -27.77 8.54
N ALA A 8 -5.81 -26.92 8.08
CA ALA A 8 -7.13 -26.77 8.67
C ALA A 8 -8.03 -27.93 8.22
N ALA A 9 -8.50 -28.72 9.18
CA ALA A 9 -9.48 -29.76 8.95
C ALA A 9 -10.89 -29.17 8.97
N TRP A 10 -11.62 -29.36 7.89
CA TRP A 10 -13.06 -29.08 7.79
C TRP A 10 -13.84 -30.26 8.41
N GLY A 11 -14.49 -29.98 9.51
CA GLY A 11 -15.48 -30.88 10.11
C GLY A 11 -16.88 -30.55 9.68
N SER A 12 -17.54 -31.44 8.95
CA SER A 12 -18.94 -31.35 8.58
C SER A 12 -19.82 -31.55 9.83
N SER A 13 -20.65 -30.54 10.17
CA SER A 13 -21.70 -30.67 11.17
C SER A 13 -23.08 -30.71 10.49
N ARG A 14 -23.83 -31.74 10.83
CA ARG A 14 -25.20 -32.04 10.38
C ARG A 14 -26.17 -31.02 10.98
N TYR A 15 -27.11 -30.53 10.18
CA TYR A 15 -28.30 -29.82 10.64
C TYR A 15 -29.27 -30.76 11.31
N GLY A 16 -29.66 -30.43 12.55
CA GLY A 16 -30.83 -30.96 13.27
C GLY A 16 -31.88 -29.86 13.41
N GLU A 17 -33.12 -30.24 13.17
CA GLU A 17 -34.30 -29.38 13.17
C GLU A 17 -34.70 -28.89 14.58
N GLY A 18 -35.29 -27.70 14.65
CA GLY A 18 -36.41 -27.41 15.54
C GLY A 18 -36.14 -26.43 16.67
N MET A 19 -36.81 -25.37 16.59
CA MET A 19 -37.56 -24.56 17.57
C MET A 19 -37.34 -23.08 17.45
N THR A 20 -38.42 -22.40 17.14
CA THR A 20 -38.58 -20.94 17.21
C THR A 20 -38.42 -20.46 18.65
N GLU A 21 -37.33 -19.76 18.92
CA GLU A 21 -37.17 -19.00 20.14
C GLU A 21 -36.80 -17.54 19.77
N THR A 22 -37.65 -16.62 20.19
CA THR A 22 -37.48 -15.17 20.03
C THR A 22 -36.21 -14.74 20.72
N ALA A 23 -35.23 -14.27 19.94
CA ALA A 23 -33.99 -13.71 20.46
C ALA A 23 -34.29 -12.44 21.28
N PRO A 24 -33.84 -12.30 22.54
CA PRO A 24 -33.87 -11.06 23.27
C PRO A 24 -32.84 -10.08 22.65
N ALA A 25 -33.24 -8.80 22.58
CA ALA A 25 -32.40 -7.70 22.13
C ALA A 25 -31.02 -7.73 22.84
N ALA A 26 -29.93 -7.69 22.07
CA ALA A 26 -28.58 -7.65 22.61
C ALA A 26 -28.40 -6.39 23.45
N SER A 27 -28.30 -6.55 24.75
CA SER A 27 -27.84 -5.49 25.67
C SER A 27 -26.38 -5.14 25.33
N PRO A 28 -26.00 -3.86 25.35
CA PRO A 28 -24.61 -3.46 25.15
C PRO A 28 -23.76 -4.09 26.28
N ALA A 29 -22.71 -4.81 25.89
CA ALA A 29 -21.77 -5.41 26.83
C ALA A 29 -21.19 -4.31 27.74
N PRO A 30 -21.16 -4.50 29.07
CA PRO A 30 -20.73 -3.45 29.98
C PRO A 30 -19.26 -3.09 29.73
N ALA A 31 -18.93 -1.80 29.77
CA ALA A 31 -17.57 -1.26 29.61
C ALA A 31 -16.53 -1.99 30.51
N ALA A 32 -16.96 -2.57 31.61
CA ALA A 32 -16.17 -3.41 32.52
C ALA A 32 -15.66 -4.72 31.85
N ALA A 33 -16.44 -5.35 30.98
CA ALA A 33 -16.02 -6.57 30.29
C ALA A 33 -14.96 -6.27 29.21
N ALA A 34 -15.10 -5.14 28.52
CA ALA A 34 -14.13 -4.67 27.55
C ALA A 34 -12.81 -4.24 28.24
N ALA A 35 -12.88 -3.61 29.40
CA ALA A 35 -11.71 -3.28 30.22
C ALA A 35 -11.00 -4.54 30.73
N SER A 36 -11.76 -5.54 31.22
CA SER A 36 -11.21 -6.83 31.67
C SER A 36 -10.54 -7.58 30.52
N ALA A 37 -11.14 -7.63 29.32
CA ALA A 37 -10.55 -8.25 28.14
C ALA A 37 -9.23 -7.58 27.74
N ARG A 38 -9.15 -6.25 27.76
CA ARG A 38 -7.92 -5.47 27.51
C ARG A 38 -6.84 -5.77 28.55
N THR A 39 -7.20 -5.81 29.83
CA THR A 39 -6.26 -6.12 30.90
C THR A 39 -5.68 -7.53 30.78
N HIS A 40 -6.53 -8.52 30.46
CA HIS A 40 -6.07 -9.90 30.19
C HIS A 40 -5.18 -10.01 28.97
N ALA A 41 -5.44 -9.22 27.91
CA ALA A 41 -4.59 -9.17 26.72
C ALA A 41 -3.20 -8.58 27.04
N VAL A 42 -3.15 -7.50 27.81
CA VAL A 42 -1.89 -6.87 28.26
C VAL A 42 -1.10 -7.81 29.15
N VAL A 43 -1.73 -8.45 30.14
CA VAL A 43 -1.05 -9.42 31.02
C VAL A 43 -0.54 -10.62 30.22
N ARG A 44 -1.26 -11.09 29.24
CA ARG A 44 -0.82 -12.16 28.34
C ARG A 44 0.38 -11.72 27.51
N LEU A 45 0.37 -10.51 26.96
CA LEU A 45 1.50 -9.94 26.21
C LEU A 45 2.73 -9.83 27.11
N MET A 46 2.60 -9.29 28.33
CA MET A 46 3.70 -9.17 29.28
C MET A 46 4.35 -10.50 29.64
N ARG A 47 3.59 -11.60 29.69
CA ARG A 47 4.13 -12.95 29.94
C ARG A 47 5.02 -13.47 28.79
N HIS A 48 4.91 -12.88 27.61
CA HIS A 48 5.75 -13.23 26.44
C HIS A 48 6.98 -12.34 26.29
N LEU A 49 7.18 -11.36 27.20
CA LEU A 49 8.27 -10.37 27.16
C LEU A 49 9.11 -10.33 28.45
N PRO A 50 9.46 -11.49 29.05
CA PRO A 50 10.12 -11.47 30.36
C PRO A 50 11.50 -10.81 30.35
N ALA A 51 12.33 -11.02 29.31
CA ALA A 51 13.67 -10.43 29.24
C ALA A 51 13.60 -8.91 29.01
N THR A 52 12.75 -8.46 28.11
CA THR A 52 12.54 -7.02 27.85
C THR A 52 12.10 -6.30 29.10
N LEU A 53 11.08 -6.83 29.80
CA LEU A 53 10.56 -6.21 31.03
C LEU A 53 11.61 -6.23 32.14
N LEU A 54 12.34 -7.35 32.32
CA LEU A 54 13.35 -7.46 33.34
C LEU A 54 14.50 -6.45 33.11
N THR A 55 14.94 -6.28 31.87
CA THR A 55 15.99 -5.33 31.51
C THR A 55 15.53 -3.89 31.71
N VAL A 56 14.32 -3.52 31.31
CA VAL A 56 13.76 -2.18 31.54
C VAL A 56 13.63 -1.90 33.05
N VAL A 57 13.12 -2.85 33.82
CA VAL A 57 13.01 -2.71 35.28
C VAL A 57 14.38 -2.56 35.91
N ALA A 58 15.38 -3.32 35.45
CA ALA A 58 16.76 -3.19 35.97
C ALA A 58 17.33 -1.79 35.69
N ILE A 59 17.15 -1.23 34.49
CA ILE A 59 17.55 0.13 34.13
C ILE A 59 16.87 1.16 35.06
N LEU A 60 15.53 1.01 35.25
CA LEU A 60 14.81 1.92 36.17
C LEU A 60 15.29 1.81 37.61
N ILE A 61 15.58 0.60 38.13
CA ILE A 61 16.14 0.41 39.47
C ILE A 61 17.51 1.07 39.59
N VAL A 62 18.38 0.85 38.59
CA VAL A 62 19.70 1.49 38.55
C VAL A 62 19.55 3.01 38.48
N GLY A 63 18.64 3.52 37.64
CA GLY A 63 18.33 4.95 37.53
C GLY A 63 17.85 5.58 38.85
N VAL A 64 17.08 4.84 39.68
CA VAL A 64 16.71 5.28 41.04
C VAL A 64 17.92 5.24 41.98
N LEU A 65 18.67 4.15 41.98
CA LEU A 65 19.81 3.97 42.90
C LEU A 65 20.96 4.92 42.60
N SER A 66 21.20 5.25 41.34
CA SER A 66 22.22 6.21 40.89
C SER A 66 21.76 7.66 40.90
N GLN A 67 20.49 7.92 41.25
CA GLN A 67 19.81 9.21 41.11
C GLN A 67 19.70 9.73 39.67
N GLY A 68 20.09 8.96 38.66
CA GLY A 68 20.11 9.33 37.26
C GLY A 68 18.73 9.64 36.63
N LEU A 69 17.61 9.34 37.34
CA LEU A 69 16.28 9.79 36.96
C LEU A 69 16.03 11.28 37.23
N TRP A 70 16.83 11.92 38.08
CA TRP A 70 16.65 13.30 38.53
C TRP A 70 17.86 14.17 38.24
N GLU A 71 19.06 13.59 38.28
CA GLU A 71 20.32 14.28 38.07
C GLU A 71 21.10 13.66 36.91
N PRO A 72 21.81 14.47 36.10
CA PRO A 72 22.67 13.97 35.03
C PRO A 72 23.74 13.00 35.55
N PHE A 73 23.77 11.78 35.03
CA PHE A 73 24.76 10.77 35.48
C PHE A 73 26.15 11.03 34.89
N ASP A 74 26.22 11.68 33.73
CA ASP A 74 27.49 12.05 33.07
C ASP A 74 28.32 13.05 33.87
N GLU A 75 27.70 13.84 34.75
CA GLU A 75 28.40 14.74 35.70
C GLU A 75 28.80 14.04 37.00
N SER A 76 28.42 12.78 37.22
CA SER A 76 28.68 12.06 38.45
C SER A 76 30.03 11.34 38.46
N ALA A 77 30.65 11.19 39.66
CA ALA A 77 31.84 10.36 39.84
C ALA A 77 31.63 8.88 39.45
N GLY A 78 30.38 8.42 39.30
CA GLY A 78 30.03 7.09 38.80
C GLY A 78 30.39 6.89 37.35
N MET A 79 30.44 7.94 36.54
CA MET A 79 30.81 7.89 35.13
C MET A 79 32.17 7.24 34.93
N ASP A 80 33.19 7.64 35.73
CA ASP A 80 34.54 7.07 35.64
C ASP A 80 34.62 5.58 35.98
N VAL A 81 33.67 5.05 36.76
CA VAL A 81 33.72 3.66 37.22
C VAL A 81 32.91 2.74 36.31
N TRP A 82 31.72 3.19 35.86
CA TRP A 82 30.72 2.33 35.22
C TRP A 82 30.57 2.52 33.70
N ALA A 83 30.97 3.71 33.18
CA ALA A 83 30.84 4.03 31.77
C ALA A 83 31.86 3.28 30.91
N TYR A 84 31.44 2.99 29.70
CA TYR A 84 32.30 2.37 28.69
C TYR A 84 32.86 3.42 27.70
N GLY A 85 33.88 3.04 26.98
CA GLY A 85 34.58 3.87 26.02
C GLY A 85 36.02 3.41 25.85
N LEU A 86 36.73 4.01 24.90
CA LEU A 86 38.14 3.69 24.69
C LEU A 86 38.99 3.91 25.97
N PRO A 87 38.84 5.02 26.71
CA PRO A 87 39.61 5.25 27.93
C PRO A 87 39.37 4.18 29.01
N ALA A 88 38.13 3.74 29.18
CA ALA A 88 37.79 2.71 30.16
C ALA A 88 38.47 1.37 29.85
N LEU A 89 38.46 0.97 28.58
CA LEU A 89 39.09 -0.27 28.14
C LEU A 89 40.62 -0.22 28.23
N GLN A 90 41.24 0.93 27.90
CA GLN A 90 42.67 1.17 28.07
C GLN A 90 43.08 1.12 29.54
N ALA A 91 42.24 1.59 30.46
CA ALA A 91 42.43 1.49 31.90
C ALA A 91 42.18 0.07 32.46
N GLY A 92 41.90 -0.93 31.60
CA GLY A 92 41.65 -2.32 31.99
C GLY A 92 40.26 -2.62 32.53
N ARG A 93 39.31 -1.70 32.42
CA ARG A 93 37.90 -1.85 32.90
C ARG A 93 37.04 -2.59 31.90
N TRP A 94 37.33 -3.85 31.62
CA TRP A 94 36.67 -4.68 30.61
C TRP A 94 35.22 -5.06 30.92
N TRP A 95 34.74 -4.81 32.16
CA TRP A 95 33.34 -5.05 32.55
C TRP A 95 32.39 -3.92 32.14
N THR A 96 32.92 -2.74 31.82
CA THR A 96 32.10 -1.55 31.55
C THR A 96 31.12 -1.67 30.40
N PRO A 97 31.37 -2.42 29.31
CA PRO A 97 30.35 -2.68 28.29
C PRO A 97 29.07 -3.37 28.80
N LEU A 98 29.20 -4.15 29.92
CA LEU A 98 28.08 -4.81 30.58
C LEU A 98 27.39 -3.91 31.60
N THR A 99 28.21 -3.28 32.47
CA THR A 99 27.68 -2.45 33.57
C THR A 99 27.09 -1.13 33.07
N GLY A 100 27.82 -0.42 32.21
CA GLY A 100 27.37 0.84 31.63
C GLY A 100 26.03 0.76 30.86
N THR A 101 25.65 -0.45 30.41
CA THR A 101 24.36 -0.71 29.75
C THR A 101 23.15 -0.35 30.62
N PHE A 102 23.26 -0.40 31.94
CA PHE A 102 22.14 -0.15 32.86
C PHE A 102 22.00 1.31 33.29
N PHE A 103 22.98 2.16 32.98
CA PHE A 103 22.94 3.58 33.28
C PHE A 103 22.40 4.37 32.10
N VAL A 104 21.92 5.58 32.38
CA VAL A 104 21.44 6.53 31.38
C VAL A 104 22.08 7.88 31.70
N ALA A 105 22.68 8.52 30.70
CA ALA A 105 23.50 9.72 30.91
C ALA A 105 22.68 10.88 31.48
N GLU A 106 21.49 11.16 30.92
CA GLU A 106 20.64 12.26 31.32
C GLU A 106 19.21 11.84 31.60
N PRO A 107 18.48 12.51 32.53
CA PRO A 107 17.12 12.15 32.92
C PRO A 107 16.11 12.06 31.73
N TRP A 108 16.18 12.96 30.74
CA TRP A 108 15.29 12.97 29.60
C TRP A 108 15.55 11.81 28.65
N LEU A 109 16.72 11.19 28.65
CA LEU A 109 17.08 10.03 27.83
C LEU A 109 16.42 8.73 28.29
N PHE A 110 15.82 8.67 29.50
CA PHE A 110 15.08 7.48 29.92
C PHE A 110 13.90 7.15 29.00
N VAL A 111 13.19 8.17 28.51
CA VAL A 111 12.05 7.97 27.61
C VAL A 111 12.49 7.33 26.27
N PRO A 112 13.43 7.90 25.51
CA PRO A 112 13.88 7.27 24.25
C PRO A 112 14.57 5.92 24.49
N THR A 113 15.27 5.73 25.62
CA THR A 113 15.86 4.44 25.98
C THR A 113 14.79 3.36 26.14
N ILE A 114 13.74 3.63 26.93
CA ILE A 114 12.62 2.68 27.12
C ILE A 114 11.90 2.41 25.79
N LEU A 115 11.69 3.42 24.96
CA LEU A 115 11.10 3.27 23.65
C LEU A 115 11.97 2.37 22.73
N GLY A 116 13.30 2.46 22.84
CA GLY A 116 14.23 1.57 22.12
C GLY A 116 14.01 0.10 22.41
N PHE A 117 13.58 -0.25 23.64
CA PHE A 117 13.26 -1.62 24.02
C PHE A 117 12.01 -2.20 23.33
N ILE A 118 11.20 -1.39 22.64
CA ILE A 118 10.12 -1.90 21.79
C ILE A 118 10.69 -2.85 20.73
N GLY A 119 11.87 -2.53 20.16
CA GLY A 119 12.56 -3.41 19.21
C GLY A 119 12.91 -4.78 19.84
N MET A 120 13.45 -4.80 21.04
CA MET A 120 13.73 -6.03 21.76
C MET A 120 12.45 -6.81 22.08
N GLY A 121 11.40 -6.13 22.53
CA GLY A 121 10.10 -6.75 22.81
C GLY A 121 9.45 -7.41 21.59
N VAL A 122 9.46 -6.73 20.46
CA VAL A 122 8.96 -7.31 19.19
C VAL A 122 9.78 -8.53 18.79
N LEU A 123 11.11 -8.47 18.93
CA LEU A 123 11.98 -9.60 18.63
C LEU A 123 11.74 -10.77 19.60
N GLU A 124 11.57 -10.48 20.89
CA GLU A 124 11.28 -11.47 21.94
C GLU A 124 9.95 -12.17 21.66
N TYR A 125 8.90 -11.41 21.33
CA TYR A 125 7.60 -11.96 20.97
C TYR A 125 7.66 -12.86 19.72
N ALA A 126 8.42 -12.44 18.70
CA ALA A 126 8.47 -13.13 17.40
C ALA A 126 9.43 -14.35 17.38
N ARG A 127 10.58 -14.25 18.06
CA ARG A 127 11.67 -15.25 18.01
C ARG A 127 11.99 -15.91 19.37
N GLY A 128 11.41 -15.42 20.45
CA GLY A 128 11.59 -15.89 21.80
C GLY A 128 12.74 -15.24 22.56
N THR A 129 12.69 -15.39 23.89
CA THR A 129 13.57 -14.70 24.87
C THR A 129 15.06 -14.93 24.61
N ARG A 130 15.48 -16.16 24.27
CA ARG A 130 16.90 -16.47 24.04
C ARG A 130 17.48 -15.72 22.86
N VAL A 131 16.70 -15.58 21.80
CA VAL A 131 17.14 -14.86 20.59
C VAL A 131 17.20 -13.37 20.87
N ALA A 132 16.21 -12.79 21.53
CA ALA A 132 16.21 -11.38 21.89
C ALA A 132 17.39 -11.03 22.79
N LEU A 133 17.67 -11.82 23.84
CA LEU A 133 18.83 -11.63 24.70
C LEU A 133 20.17 -11.75 23.94
N ALA A 134 20.26 -12.71 23.02
CA ALA A 134 21.47 -12.87 22.21
C ALA A 134 21.73 -11.64 21.34
N TYR A 135 20.74 -11.15 20.59
CA TYR A 135 20.88 -9.94 19.78
C TYR A 135 21.19 -8.71 20.64
N PHE A 136 20.54 -8.57 21.79
CA PHE A 136 20.75 -7.45 22.68
C PHE A 136 22.18 -7.44 23.26
N TRP A 137 22.60 -8.53 23.92
CA TRP A 137 23.90 -8.54 24.60
C TRP A 137 25.09 -8.65 23.63
N ILE A 138 25.00 -9.50 22.62
CA ILE A 138 26.06 -9.59 21.60
C ILE A 138 26.13 -8.27 20.83
N GLY A 139 24.98 -7.70 20.45
CA GLY A 139 24.90 -6.41 19.78
C GLY A 139 25.53 -5.28 20.59
N GLN A 140 25.20 -5.18 21.88
CA GLN A 140 25.78 -4.19 22.80
C GLN A 140 27.31 -4.33 22.92
N ILE A 141 27.77 -5.52 23.23
CA ILE A 141 29.21 -5.78 23.41
C ILE A 141 30.00 -5.51 22.12
N VAL A 142 29.48 -6.03 20.98
CA VAL A 142 30.13 -5.82 19.67
C VAL A 142 30.13 -4.35 19.29
N ALA A 143 29.03 -3.63 19.51
CA ALA A 143 28.93 -2.21 19.21
C ALA A 143 29.98 -1.40 20.01
N VAL A 144 30.02 -1.59 21.31
CA VAL A 144 30.97 -0.87 22.20
C VAL A 144 32.45 -1.18 21.86
N LEU A 145 32.76 -2.47 21.70
CA LEU A 145 34.15 -2.89 21.39
C LEU A 145 34.57 -2.46 20.00
N ALA A 146 33.69 -2.54 19.01
CA ALA A 146 33.98 -2.10 17.65
C ALA A 146 34.14 -0.58 17.56
N THR A 147 33.36 0.20 18.33
CA THR A 147 33.48 1.65 18.44
C THR A 147 34.83 2.02 19.06
N ALA A 148 35.19 1.40 20.16
CA ALA A 148 36.47 1.65 20.80
C ALA A 148 37.66 1.27 19.90
N LEU A 149 37.58 0.13 19.18
CA LEU A 149 38.61 -0.28 18.24
C LEU A 149 38.74 0.70 17.07
N LEU A 150 37.59 1.16 16.52
CA LEU A 150 37.56 2.14 15.44
C LEU A 150 38.19 3.46 15.87
N LEU A 151 37.82 4.00 17.05
CA LEU A 151 38.38 5.23 17.58
C LEU A 151 39.87 5.08 17.90
N ALA A 152 40.30 3.94 18.48
CA ALA A 152 41.71 3.65 18.69
C ALA A 152 42.53 3.64 17.39
N ALA A 153 41.96 3.02 16.33
CA ALA A 153 42.63 3.01 15.04
C ALA A 153 42.70 4.42 14.42
N LEU A 154 41.55 5.13 14.38
CA LEU A 154 41.49 6.47 13.80
C LEU A 154 42.34 7.50 14.54
N SER A 155 42.40 7.44 15.87
CA SER A 155 43.21 8.37 16.68
C SER A 155 44.73 8.23 16.44
N VAL A 156 45.18 7.05 16.00
CA VAL A 156 46.60 6.84 15.65
C VAL A 156 46.91 7.37 14.25
N PHE A 157 46.00 7.24 13.31
CA PHE A 157 46.26 7.54 11.89
C PHE A 157 45.78 8.92 11.45
N SER A 158 44.93 9.59 12.23
CA SER A 158 44.40 10.91 11.87
C SER A 158 44.60 11.93 13.00
N GLY A 159 45.00 13.15 12.61
CA GLY A 159 45.00 14.32 13.50
C GLY A 159 43.64 15.00 13.61
N TRP A 160 42.56 14.33 13.19
CA TRP A 160 41.21 14.90 13.16
C TRP A 160 40.71 15.18 14.58
N GLU A 161 40.46 16.43 14.91
CA GLU A 161 40.10 16.91 16.22
C GLU A 161 38.91 16.15 16.82
N TRP A 162 37.85 16.01 16.05
CA TRP A 162 36.66 15.24 16.44
C TRP A 162 37.01 13.80 16.89
N VAL A 163 37.90 13.12 16.16
CA VAL A 163 38.33 11.75 16.51
C VAL A 163 39.09 11.76 17.84
N GLN A 164 39.98 12.73 18.03
CA GLN A 164 40.79 12.84 19.25
C GLN A 164 39.89 13.11 20.47
N GLU A 165 38.93 14.00 20.32
CA GLU A 165 37.95 14.34 21.37
C GLU A 165 37.05 13.15 21.69
N THR A 166 36.41 12.56 20.65
CA THR A 166 35.50 11.41 20.79
C THR A 166 36.23 10.19 21.39
N ALA A 167 37.52 10.00 21.08
CA ALA A 167 38.32 8.90 21.62
C ALA A 167 38.58 9.03 23.15
N THR A 168 38.48 10.24 23.71
CA THR A 168 38.61 10.48 25.17
C THR A 168 37.25 10.44 25.89
N THR A 169 36.16 10.38 25.19
CA THR A 169 34.79 10.43 25.75
C THR A 169 34.35 9.06 26.27
N LEU A 170 33.67 9.08 27.42
CA LEU A 170 32.96 7.92 27.99
C LEU A 170 31.48 8.00 27.68
N ASP A 171 30.80 6.84 27.59
CA ASP A 171 29.39 6.74 27.30
C ASP A 171 28.70 5.68 28.15
N VAL A 172 27.39 5.80 28.36
CA VAL A 172 26.55 4.85 29.08
C VAL A 172 25.23 4.62 28.28
N GLY A 173 24.69 3.44 28.39
CA GLY A 173 23.38 3.15 27.83
C GLY A 173 23.26 1.78 27.13
N ALA A 174 22.04 1.37 26.94
CA ALA A 174 21.64 0.11 26.32
C ALA A 174 21.45 0.24 24.80
N SER A 175 21.78 1.38 24.23
CA SER A 175 21.33 1.76 22.86
C SER A 175 21.95 0.89 21.77
N GLY A 176 23.21 0.47 21.88
CA GLY A 176 23.82 -0.47 20.93
C GLY A 176 23.05 -1.80 20.83
N GLY A 177 22.68 -2.36 21.99
CA GLY A 177 21.87 -3.59 22.03
C GLY A 177 20.44 -3.41 21.47
N THR A 178 19.79 -2.28 21.78
CA THR A 178 18.45 -2.00 21.25
C THR A 178 18.47 -1.78 19.74
N PHE A 179 19.47 -1.09 19.19
CA PHE A 179 19.64 -0.93 17.73
C PHE A 179 19.92 -2.26 17.03
N ALA A 180 20.68 -3.17 17.65
CA ALA A 180 20.86 -4.52 17.12
C ALA A 180 19.54 -5.30 17.10
N CYS A 181 18.70 -5.19 18.13
CA CYS A 181 17.37 -5.79 18.15
C CYS A 181 16.44 -5.18 17.09
N ILE A 182 16.43 -3.84 16.93
CA ILE A 182 15.66 -3.14 15.89
C ILE A 182 16.11 -3.61 14.51
N ALA A 183 17.42 -3.72 14.25
CA ALA A 183 17.96 -4.24 13.01
C ALA A 183 17.49 -5.67 12.73
N ALA A 184 17.48 -6.55 13.74
CA ALA A 184 16.95 -7.91 13.62
C ALA A 184 15.45 -7.93 13.32
N VAL A 185 14.65 -7.03 13.90
CA VAL A 185 13.23 -6.86 13.63
C VAL A 185 12.98 -6.44 12.18
N MET A 186 13.83 -5.57 11.60
CA MET A 186 13.71 -5.21 10.16
C MET A 186 13.80 -6.46 9.28
N GLY A 187 14.57 -7.47 9.67
CA GLY A 187 14.63 -8.76 8.98
C GLY A 187 13.36 -9.60 9.06
N LEU A 188 12.49 -9.39 10.06
CA LEU A 188 11.22 -10.10 10.22
C LEU A 188 10.09 -9.53 9.37
N LEU A 189 10.20 -8.26 8.98
CA LEU A 189 9.17 -7.59 8.22
C LEU A 189 8.97 -8.25 6.85
N ALA A 190 7.70 -8.34 6.44
CA ALA A 190 7.35 -8.77 5.09
C ALA A 190 7.74 -7.69 4.05
N SER A 191 8.05 -8.11 2.81
CA SER A 191 8.16 -7.16 1.69
C SER A 191 6.78 -6.49 1.49
N PRO A 192 6.70 -5.16 1.27
CA PRO A 192 7.82 -4.21 1.03
C PRO A 192 8.34 -3.50 2.28
N TRP A 193 7.73 -3.71 3.45
CA TRP A 193 8.07 -3.02 4.71
C TRP A 193 9.49 -3.29 5.19
N ARG A 194 10.03 -4.47 4.87
CA ARG A 194 11.41 -4.84 5.20
C ARG A 194 12.43 -3.86 4.64
N LEU A 195 12.36 -3.56 3.34
CA LEU A 195 13.29 -2.63 2.72
C LEU A 195 13.11 -1.21 3.28
N ARG A 196 11.86 -0.77 3.45
CA ARG A 196 11.56 0.56 4.01
C ARG A 196 12.14 0.70 5.42
N GLY A 197 11.90 -0.29 6.27
CA GLY A 197 12.45 -0.29 7.63
C GLY A 197 13.98 -0.21 7.63
N TRP A 198 14.64 -1.00 6.78
CA TRP A 198 16.09 -0.93 6.64
C TRP A 198 16.59 0.44 6.17
N LEU A 199 15.95 1.03 5.17
CA LEU A 199 16.37 2.33 4.65
C LEU A 199 16.19 3.43 5.67
N VAL A 200 15.10 3.42 6.43
CA VAL A 200 14.88 4.37 7.53
C VAL A 200 15.91 4.18 8.64
N LEU A 201 16.15 2.93 9.06
CA LEU A 201 17.14 2.65 10.11
C LEU A 201 18.54 3.07 9.71
N ILE A 202 18.98 2.73 8.48
CA ILE A 202 20.30 3.14 7.95
C ILE A 202 20.39 4.66 7.85
N ALA A 203 19.33 5.33 7.38
CA ALA A 203 19.29 6.79 7.30
C ALA A 203 19.46 7.43 8.71
N ILE A 204 18.72 6.94 9.71
CA ILE A 204 18.80 7.44 11.08
C ILE A 204 20.22 7.30 11.64
N VAL A 205 20.86 6.11 11.52
CA VAL A 205 22.20 5.91 12.09
C VAL A 205 23.28 6.67 11.32
N ILE A 206 23.16 6.82 9.99
CA ILE A 206 24.11 7.62 9.21
C ILE A 206 23.97 9.11 9.56
N VAL A 207 22.74 9.62 9.62
CA VAL A 207 22.48 11.02 10.00
C VAL A 207 23.00 11.29 11.42
N GLY A 208 22.73 10.39 12.39
CA GLY A 208 23.27 10.52 13.76
C GLY A 208 24.78 10.66 13.76
N VAL A 209 25.49 9.74 13.09
CA VAL A 209 26.97 9.81 13.02
C VAL A 209 27.48 11.08 12.36
N LEU A 210 26.84 11.52 11.27
CA LEU A 210 27.29 12.69 10.51
C LEU A 210 26.98 14.02 11.20
N VAL A 211 25.90 14.09 11.97
CA VAL A 211 25.43 15.31 12.61
C VAL A 211 25.97 15.43 14.04
N LEU A 212 25.73 14.41 14.87
CA LEU A 212 26.13 14.40 16.28
C LEU A 212 27.49 13.77 16.49
N GLY A 213 27.74 12.63 15.83
CA GLY A 213 29.04 11.95 15.84
C GLY A 213 29.52 11.50 17.22
N THR A 214 28.62 11.24 18.17
CA THR A 214 28.96 10.80 19.52
C THR A 214 29.40 9.33 19.54
N VAL A 215 29.99 8.89 20.67
CA VAL A 215 30.32 7.47 20.91
C VAL A 215 29.05 6.60 20.75
N ALA A 216 27.89 7.08 21.21
CA ALA A 216 26.61 6.41 21.06
C ALA A 216 26.21 6.23 19.59
N ASP A 217 26.34 7.26 18.76
CA ASP A 217 25.96 7.20 17.33
C ASP A 217 26.84 6.22 16.56
N LEU A 218 28.16 6.21 16.84
CA LEU A 218 29.08 5.22 16.30
C LEU A 218 28.69 3.80 16.72
N SER A 219 28.30 3.62 17.98
CA SER A 219 27.82 2.34 18.50
C SER A 219 26.54 1.88 17.82
N HIS A 220 25.60 2.78 17.56
CA HIS A 220 24.38 2.48 16.81
C HIS A 220 24.69 2.00 15.40
N LEU A 221 25.55 2.72 14.68
CA LEU A 221 25.96 2.35 13.33
C LEU A 221 26.64 0.97 13.31
N LEU A 222 27.59 0.74 14.20
CA LEU A 222 28.34 -0.51 14.25
C LEU A 222 27.48 -1.69 14.71
N ALA A 223 26.49 -1.48 15.60
CA ALA A 223 25.50 -2.49 15.95
C ALA A 223 24.68 -2.92 14.70
N VAL A 224 24.18 -1.96 13.92
CA VAL A 224 23.40 -2.21 12.69
C VAL A 224 24.27 -2.91 11.64
N VAL A 225 25.51 -2.45 11.44
CA VAL A 225 26.46 -3.08 10.50
C VAL A 225 26.79 -4.51 10.93
N ALA A 226 27.01 -4.77 12.21
CA ALA A 226 27.25 -6.11 12.72
C ALA A 226 26.09 -7.06 12.41
N VAL A 227 24.84 -6.63 12.64
CA VAL A 227 23.66 -7.43 12.30
C VAL A 227 23.60 -7.71 10.80
N LEU A 228 23.87 -6.74 9.94
CA LEU A 228 23.89 -6.92 8.48
C LEU A 228 24.97 -7.90 7.99
N LEU A 229 26.13 -7.92 8.64
CA LEU A 229 27.24 -8.80 8.30
C LEU A 229 27.00 -10.25 8.73
N PHE A 230 26.45 -10.45 9.92
CA PHE A 230 26.33 -11.77 10.53
C PHE A 230 24.98 -12.45 10.21
N ASP A 231 23.91 -11.73 10.04
CA ASP A 231 22.61 -12.31 9.68
C ASP A 231 22.46 -12.44 8.15
N ARG A 232 22.82 -13.62 7.65
CA ARG A 232 22.70 -13.95 6.22
C ARG A 232 21.27 -13.92 5.67
N THR A 233 20.26 -13.96 6.54
CA THR A 233 18.85 -13.89 6.12
C THR A 233 18.47 -12.49 5.60
N LEU A 234 19.29 -11.49 5.93
CA LEU A 234 19.09 -10.08 5.59
C LEU A 234 19.74 -9.68 4.27
N ARG A 235 20.48 -10.58 3.61
CA ARG A 235 21.18 -10.23 2.36
C ARG A 235 20.19 -9.72 1.31
N PRO A 236 20.41 -8.52 0.75
CA PRO A 236 19.53 -7.95 -0.24
C PRO A 236 19.51 -8.83 -1.49
N ARG A 237 18.31 -9.20 -1.94
CA ARG A 237 18.12 -9.70 -3.30
C ARG A 237 18.31 -8.53 -4.27
N ARG A 238 18.47 -8.82 -5.58
CA ARG A 238 18.54 -7.75 -6.58
C ARG A 238 17.35 -6.81 -6.40
N ALA A 239 17.64 -5.53 -6.19
CA ALA A 239 16.61 -4.52 -5.98
C ALA A 239 15.76 -4.36 -7.25
N THR A 240 14.45 -4.39 -7.10
CA THR A 240 13.50 -4.11 -8.18
C THR A 240 13.61 -2.64 -8.60
N LEU A 241 13.12 -2.30 -9.80
CA LEU A 241 13.12 -0.90 -10.28
C LEU A 241 12.44 0.07 -9.30
N ARG A 242 11.39 -0.39 -8.64
CA ARG A 242 10.68 0.39 -7.62
C ARG A 242 11.53 0.61 -6.37
N GLU A 243 12.22 -0.43 -5.91
CA GLU A 243 13.12 -0.35 -4.76
C GLU A 243 14.31 0.56 -5.06
N GLN A 244 14.87 0.51 -6.27
CA GLN A 244 15.93 1.41 -6.71
C GLN A 244 15.48 2.88 -6.67
N ARG A 245 14.26 3.18 -7.09
CA ARG A 245 13.66 4.53 -7.02
C ARG A 245 13.42 4.98 -5.58
N LEU A 246 12.99 4.05 -4.70
CA LEU A 246 12.79 4.34 -3.29
C LEU A 246 14.12 4.66 -2.59
N ILE A 247 15.20 3.92 -2.89
CA ILE A 247 16.53 4.19 -2.37
C ILE A 247 17.01 5.58 -2.83
N ALA A 248 16.83 5.92 -4.11
CA ALA A 248 17.15 7.24 -4.63
C ALA A 248 16.36 8.37 -3.92
N PHE A 249 15.08 8.15 -3.70
CA PHE A 249 14.23 9.09 -2.98
C PHE A 249 14.69 9.32 -1.55
N ILE A 250 14.91 8.24 -0.78
CA ILE A 250 15.37 8.33 0.62
C ILE A 250 16.77 8.95 0.69
N GLY A 251 17.67 8.57 -0.22
CA GLY A 251 19.00 9.16 -0.29
C GLY A 251 18.95 10.69 -0.47
N MET A 252 18.14 11.18 -1.40
CA MET A 252 17.97 12.64 -1.62
C MET A 252 17.30 13.33 -0.44
N VAL A 253 16.30 12.72 0.19
CA VAL A 253 15.64 13.27 1.39
C VAL A 253 16.62 13.31 2.58
N SER A 254 17.43 12.26 2.75
CA SER A 254 18.46 12.25 3.80
C SER A 254 19.54 13.30 3.54
N PHE A 255 19.95 13.51 2.30
CA PHE A 255 20.93 14.53 1.91
C PHE A 255 20.47 15.92 2.35
N VAL A 256 19.25 16.34 1.98
CA VAL A 256 18.72 17.64 2.41
C VAL A 256 18.35 17.66 3.90
N GLY A 257 17.97 16.53 4.47
CA GLY A 257 17.68 16.42 5.91
C GLY A 257 18.89 16.72 6.78
N ILE A 258 20.08 16.27 6.39
CA ILE A 258 21.35 16.59 7.06
C ILE A 258 21.59 18.11 7.02
N GLU A 259 21.46 18.73 5.86
CA GLU A 259 21.61 20.18 5.69
C GLU A 259 20.68 20.97 6.62
N VAL A 260 19.39 20.60 6.66
CA VAL A 260 18.40 21.24 7.56
C VAL A 260 18.78 21.10 9.03
N ILE A 261 19.21 19.91 9.45
CA ILE A 261 19.57 19.65 10.85
C ILE A 261 20.78 20.50 11.23
N LEU A 262 21.83 20.53 10.38
CA LEU A 262 23.03 21.32 10.60
C LEU A 262 22.76 22.84 10.64
N THR A 263 21.74 23.30 9.93
CA THR A 263 21.34 24.71 9.95
C THR A 263 20.56 25.11 11.21
N ILE A 264 19.83 24.17 11.83
CA ILE A 264 18.92 24.48 12.95
C ILE A 264 19.57 24.14 14.30
N ILE A 265 20.35 23.07 14.38
CA ILE A 265 20.88 22.50 15.62
C ILE A 265 22.40 22.74 15.68
N PRO A 266 22.91 23.48 16.69
CA PRO A 266 24.36 23.54 16.89
C PRO A 266 24.89 22.15 17.19
N THR A 267 25.90 21.70 16.45
CA THR A 267 26.45 20.36 16.57
C THR A 267 27.95 20.40 16.72
N TYR A 268 28.49 19.42 17.47
CA TYR A 268 29.92 19.13 17.51
C TYR A 268 30.09 17.71 16.93
N GLY A 269 30.01 17.63 15.61
CA GLY A 269 30.11 16.35 14.92
C GLY A 269 31.42 16.19 14.16
N PRO A 270 31.50 15.16 13.28
CA PRO A 270 32.66 14.92 12.42
C PRO A 270 33.08 16.12 11.55
N PHE A 271 32.13 17.02 11.28
CA PHE A 271 32.37 18.25 10.51
C PHE A 271 32.78 19.45 11.36
N GLY A 272 33.04 19.25 12.64
CA GLY A 272 33.40 20.33 13.58
C GLY A 272 32.18 21.01 14.20
N SER A 273 32.46 22.15 14.87
CA SER A 273 31.40 22.98 15.47
C SER A 273 30.62 23.73 14.42
N THR A 274 29.28 23.60 14.43
CA THR A 274 28.41 24.38 13.60
C THR A 274 27.70 25.45 14.41
N ASP A 275 27.97 26.73 14.10
CA ASP A 275 27.19 27.82 14.66
C ASP A 275 25.87 27.93 13.87
N PRO A 276 24.67 27.85 14.51
CA PRO A 276 23.43 28.04 13.81
C PRO A 276 23.33 29.47 13.27
N LEU A 277 23.19 29.60 11.96
CA LEU A 277 22.72 30.80 11.29
C LEU A 277 23.70 31.94 10.98
N SER A 278 24.59 31.73 10.04
CA SER A 278 24.97 32.82 9.11
C SER A 278 24.16 32.73 7.80
N SER A 279 23.60 31.60 7.42
CA SER A 279 22.82 31.45 6.20
C SER A 279 21.37 31.92 6.35
N SER A 280 20.85 32.58 5.29
CA SER A 280 19.45 32.99 5.23
C SER A 280 18.54 31.75 5.27
N TRP A 281 17.66 31.63 6.27
CA TRP A 281 16.66 30.58 6.36
C TRP A 281 15.81 30.42 5.06
N ILE A 282 15.72 31.50 4.26
CA ILE A 282 15.01 31.51 2.98
C ILE A 282 15.73 30.63 1.96
N THR A 283 17.07 30.69 1.88
CA THR A 283 17.85 29.85 0.97
C THR A 283 17.71 28.37 1.33
N THR A 284 17.84 28.03 2.60
CA THR A 284 17.63 26.64 3.08
C THR A 284 16.23 26.11 2.74
N VAL A 285 15.18 26.93 2.90
CA VAL A 285 13.81 26.51 2.52
C VAL A 285 13.70 26.30 1.01
N ILE A 286 14.32 27.13 0.19
CA ILE A 286 14.31 26.95 -1.27
C ILE A 286 15.02 25.64 -1.63
N ASP A 287 16.18 25.36 -1.07
CA ASP A 287 16.98 24.16 -1.33
C ASP A 287 16.21 22.90 -0.93
N VAL A 288 15.58 22.90 0.25
CA VAL A 288 14.69 21.84 0.72
C VAL A 288 13.57 21.59 -0.29
N VAL A 289 12.87 22.63 -0.72
CA VAL A 289 11.76 22.48 -1.67
C VAL A 289 12.25 21.95 -3.01
N VAL A 290 13.35 22.46 -3.55
CA VAL A 290 13.94 22.00 -4.82
C VAL A 290 14.33 20.52 -4.72
N VAL A 291 15.06 20.12 -3.68
CA VAL A 291 15.49 18.73 -3.50
C VAL A 291 14.30 17.81 -3.28
N LEU A 292 13.28 18.20 -2.51
CA LEU A 292 12.06 17.40 -2.32
C LEU A 292 11.28 17.22 -3.62
N VAL A 293 11.21 18.26 -4.47
CA VAL A 293 10.56 18.16 -5.80
C VAL A 293 11.34 17.20 -6.70
N ILE A 294 12.68 17.26 -6.69
CA ILE A 294 13.54 16.33 -7.43
C ILE A 294 13.36 14.91 -6.89
N ALA A 295 13.45 14.72 -5.58
CA ALA A 295 13.27 13.42 -4.92
C ALA A 295 11.91 12.80 -5.28
N GLN A 296 10.84 13.56 -5.18
CA GLN A 296 9.50 13.12 -5.58
C GLN A 296 9.42 12.78 -7.08
N GLY A 297 10.13 13.52 -7.92
CA GLY A 297 10.27 13.21 -9.34
C GLY A 297 10.99 11.90 -9.59
N LEU A 298 12.07 11.61 -8.85
CA LEU A 298 12.80 10.34 -8.88
C LEU A 298 11.90 9.17 -8.45
N HIS A 299 11.19 9.32 -7.34
CA HIS A 299 10.22 8.32 -6.87
C HIS A 299 9.17 8.00 -7.94
N ARG A 300 8.77 8.99 -8.74
CA ARG A 300 7.82 8.85 -9.85
C ARG A 300 8.47 8.47 -11.19
N ALA A 301 9.71 8.02 -11.22
CA ALA A 301 10.46 7.65 -12.44
C ALA A 301 10.53 8.79 -13.49
N ARG A 302 10.58 10.06 -13.09
CA ARG A 302 10.66 11.19 -14.02
C ARG A 302 12.10 11.38 -14.51
N ARG A 303 12.30 11.29 -15.84
CA ARG A 303 13.63 11.48 -16.44
C ARG A 303 14.21 12.87 -16.16
N TRP A 304 13.38 13.93 -16.17
CA TRP A 304 13.84 15.27 -15.84
C TRP A 304 14.41 15.35 -14.41
N ALA A 305 13.75 14.70 -13.43
CA ALA A 305 14.21 14.70 -12.05
C ALA A 305 15.56 13.97 -11.89
N TRP A 306 15.77 12.88 -12.64
CA TRP A 306 17.06 12.21 -12.68
C TRP A 306 18.16 13.11 -13.24
N ILE A 307 17.90 13.82 -14.34
CA ILE A 307 18.86 14.79 -14.90
C ILE A 307 19.14 15.91 -13.91
N CYS A 308 18.10 16.51 -13.31
CA CYS A 308 18.27 17.58 -12.32
C CYS A 308 19.05 17.09 -11.09
N ALA A 309 18.80 15.86 -10.60
CA ALA A 309 19.57 15.29 -9.52
C ALA A 309 21.06 15.13 -9.88
N LEU A 310 21.36 14.61 -11.08
CA LEU A 310 22.76 14.49 -11.53
C LEU A 310 23.45 15.85 -11.61
N VAL A 311 22.78 16.87 -12.14
CA VAL A 311 23.33 18.24 -12.25
C VAL A 311 23.58 18.82 -10.85
N LEU A 312 22.57 18.74 -9.95
CA LEU A 312 22.69 19.26 -8.59
C LEU A 312 23.84 18.60 -7.81
N LEU A 313 23.88 17.27 -7.84
CA LEU A 313 24.95 16.52 -7.15
C LEU A 313 26.33 16.80 -7.77
N SER A 314 26.42 16.93 -9.10
CA SER A 314 27.69 17.27 -9.77
C SER A 314 28.16 18.67 -9.41
N LEU A 315 27.28 19.65 -9.29
CA LEU A 315 27.62 21.00 -8.86
C LEU A 315 28.12 21.01 -7.40
N ASN A 316 27.43 20.28 -6.52
CA ASN A 316 27.85 20.14 -5.12
C ASN A 316 29.25 19.45 -5.01
N ILE A 317 29.49 18.39 -5.77
CA ILE A 317 30.83 17.75 -5.82
C ILE A 317 31.90 18.71 -6.34
N LEU A 318 31.58 19.50 -7.36
CA LEU A 318 32.50 20.50 -7.91
C LEU A 318 32.85 21.57 -6.88
N SER A 319 31.85 22.13 -6.19
CA SER A 319 32.04 23.11 -5.13
C SER A 319 32.93 22.55 -4.01
N ALA A 320 32.56 21.38 -3.49
CA ALA A 320 33.34 20.70 -2.46
C ALA A 320 34.78 20.39 -2.89
N THR A 321 35.00 20.00 -4.14
CA THR A 321 36.33 19.70 -4.66
C THR A 321 37.18 20.97 -4.80
N LEU A 322 36.59 22.05 -5.28
CA LEU A 322 37.27 23.35 -5.38
C LEU A 322 37.65 23.88 -3.98
N LEU A 323 36.73 23.78 -3.02
CA LEU A 323 36.97 24.18 -1.66
C LEU A 323 38.08 23.33 -1.00
N ALA A 324 38.04 22.02 -1.16
CA ALA A 324 39.09 21.12 -0.67
C ALA A 324 40.46 21.44 -1.32
N ALA A 325 40.51 21.82 -2.59
CA ALA A 325 41.72 22.26 -3.25
C ALA A 325 42.24 23.59 -2.66
N VAL A 326 41.36 24.56 -2.39
CA VAL A 326 41.74 25.82 -1.73
C VAL A 326 42.31 25.59 -0.33
N VAL A 327 41.63 24.75 0.50
CA VAL A 327 42.12 24.35 1.82
C VAL A 327 43.49 23.65 1.74
N THR A 328 43.71 22.78 0.78
CA THR A 328 44.98 22.10 0.57
C THR A 328 46.08 23.08 0.17
N LEU A 329 45.78 24.08 -0.66
CA LEU A 329 46.71 25.12 -1.03
C LEU A 329 47.03 26.04 0.15
N ASP A 330 46.03 26.37 0.99
CA ASP A 330 46.22 27.18 2.20
C ASP A 330 47.18 26.54 3.15
N VAL A 331 47.05 25.23 3.40
CA VAL A 331 48.00 24.46 4.25
C VAL A 331 49.43 24.52 3.72
N HIS A 332 49.65 24.67 2.38
CA HIS A 332 50.98 24.70 1.79
C HIS A 332 51.54 26.12 1.64
N PHE A 333 50.67 27.11 1.47
CA PHE A 333 51.08 28.48 1.12
C PHE A 333 50.69 29.55 2.13
N ASP A 334 50.00 29.15 3.25
CA ASP A 334 49.56 30.04 4.33
C ASP A 334 48.75 31.24 3.79
N LEU A 335 47.72 30.95 3.01
CA LEU A 335 46.89 31.95 2.34
C LEU A 335 45.91 32.65 3.31
N GLY A 336 45.79 32.16 4.53
CA GLY A 336 44.94 32.71 5.60
C GLY A 336 43.43 32.45 5.34
N VAL A 337 43.09 31.33 4.68
CA VAL A 337 41.72 30.88 4.53
C VAL A 337 41.20 30.33 5.84
N PRO A 338 40.12 30.87 6.43
CA PRO A 338 39.56 30.33 7.64
C PRO A 338 38.97 28.96 7.36
N ILE A 339 39.53 27.91 8.01
CA ILE A 339 38.96 26.58 7.99
C ILE A 339 37.95 26.50 9.14
N ASP A 340 36.70 26.76 8.86
CA ASP A 340 35.61 26.71 9.81
C ASP A 340 34.70 25.46 9.58
N GLY A 341 33.74 25.28 10.47
CA GLY A 341 32.78 24.16 10.36
C GLY A 341 31.99 24.18 9.06
N GLU A 342 31.69 25.34 8.47
CA GLU A 342 30.99 25.44 7.19
C GLU A 342 31.80 24.80 6.06
N THR A 343 33.12 25.04 6.04
CA THR A 343 34.07 24.44 5.08
C THR A 343 34.08 22.90 5.18
N ALA A 344 34.12 22.35 6.38
CA ALA A 344 34.12 20.92 6.60
C ALA A 344 32.77 20.27 6.18
N ILE A 345 31.66 20.94 6.46
CA ILE A 345 30.30 20.50 6.03
C ILE A 345 30.19 20.44 4.51
N GLU A 346 30.69 21.47 3.81
CA GLU A 346 30.61 21.54 2.35
C GLU A 346 31.45 20.43 1.69
N ILE A 347 32.64 20.15 2.19
CA ILE A 347 33.47 19.04 1.71
C ILE A 347 32.79 17.68 2.00
N GLY A 348 32.23 17.51 3.20
CA GLY A 348 31.52 16.29 3.58
C GLY A 348 30.24 16.05 2.76
N SER A 349 29.49 17.11 2.47
CA SER A 349 28.31 17.03 1.59
C SER A 349 28.67 16.55 0.19
N GLY A 350 29.83 16.99 -0.33
CA GLY A 350 30.39 16.51 -1.60
C GLY A 350 30.65 15.02 -1.64
N LEU A 351 31.12 14.41 -0.55
CA LEU A 351 31.30 12.95 -0.47
C LEU A 351 29.95 12.20 -0.50
N ILE A 352 28.96 12.69 0.23
CA ILE A 352 27.60 12.11 0.21
C ILE A 352 26.99 12.26 -1.19
N ALA A 353 27.15 13.44 -1.80
CA ALA A 353 26.70 13.70 -3.18
C ALA A 353 27.37 12.74 -4.18
N LEU A 354 28.67 12.46 -4.01
CA LEU A 354 29.37 11.49 -4.87
C LEU A 354 28.79 10.07 -4.77
N VAL A 355 28.51 9.60 -3.56
CA VAL A 355 27.86 8.29 -3.37
C VAL A 355 26.50 8.23 -4.03
N LEU A 356 25.68 9.28 -3.86
CA LEU A 356 24.37 9.36 -4.48
C LEU A 356 24.47 9.47 -6.01
N LEU A 357 25.42 10.24 -6.53
CA LEU A 357 25.66 10.38 -7.98
C LEU A 357 26.02 9.01 -8.58
N VAL A 358 26.98 8.32 -8.02
CA VAL A 358 27.39 6.97 -8.45
C VAL A 358 26.19 6.02 -8.43
N TYR A 359 25.40 6.03 -7.36
CA TYR A 359 24.20 5.22 -7.27
C TYR A 359 23.22 5.53 -8.40
N LEU A 360 22.89 6.82 -8.63
CA LEU A 360 21.94 7.23 -9.69
C LEU A 360 22.42 6.86 -11.10
N VAL A 361 23.72 6.88 -11.34
CA VAL A 361 24.32 6.44 -12.62
C VAL A 361 24.19 4.93 -12.78
N LEU A 362 24.47 4.14 -11.74
CA LEU A 362 24.35 2.68 -11.76
C LEU A 362 22.91 2.23 -12.00
N VAL A 363 21.93 2.91 -11.41
CA VAL A 363 20.50 2.58 -11.55
C VAL A 363 19.77 3.39 -12.63
N ARG A 364 20.50 3.97 -13.60
CA ARG A 364 19.93 4.80 -14.69
C ARG A 364 18.74 4.16 -15.40
N GLY A 365 18.72 2.83 -15.52
CA GLY A 365 17.63 2.06 -16.13
C GLY A 365 16.28 2.23 -15.41
N ALA A 366 16.32 2.52 -14.10
CA ALA A 366 15.10 2.78 -13.33
C ALA A 366 14.39 4.10 -13.72
N PHE A 367 15.10 5.02 -14.38
CA PHE A 367 14.61 6.36 -14.76
C PHE A 367 14.49 6.55 -16.28
N ALA A 368 14.71 5.51 -17.08
CA ALA A 368 14.49 5.49 -18.53
C ALA A 368 12.98 5.45 -18.84
N GLY A 369 12.25 6.50 -18.48
CA GLY A 369 10.80 6.54 -18.48
C GLY A 369 10.14 6.11 -19.80
N ALA A 370 9.28 5.11 -19.75
CA ALA A 370 8.31 4.83 -20.79
C ALA A 370 7.25 5.97 -20.83
N PRO A 371 6.66 6.28 -21.99
CA PRO A 371 5.60 7.27 -22.11
C PRO A 371 4.42 6.87 -21.21
N ARG A 372 3.90 7.80 -20.42
CA ARG A 372 2.82 7.55 -19.43
C ARG A 372 1.42 7.48 -20.04
N THR A 373 1.32 7.57 -21.35
CA THR A 373 0.05 7.56 -22.08
C THR A 373 -0.37 6.14 -22.48
N ALA A 374 0.61 5.24 -22.68
CA ALA A 374 0.35 3.83 -22.99
C ALA A 374 1.46 2.94 -22.40
N LEU A 375 1.12 1.71 -22.06
CA LEU A 375 2.06 0.67 -21.66
C LEU A 375 2.48 -0.15 -22.88
N GLY A 376 3.74 -0.62 -22.87
CA GLY A 376 4.27 -1.50 -23.92
C GLY A 376 5.22 -0.81 -24.91
N ALA A 377 5.74 -1.60 -25.85
CA ALA A 377 6.65 -1.12 -26.90
C ALA A 377 5.89 -0.31 -27.94
N ARG A 378 6.56 0.67 -28.57
CA ARG A 378 6.02 1.40 -29.72
C ARG A 378 5.78 0.42 -30.88
N GLY A 379 4.52 0.13 -31.16
CA GLY A 379 4.04 -0.73 -32.24
C GLY A 379 2.55 -0.54 -32.46
N ALA A 380 1.90 -1.35 -33.26
CA ALA A 380 0.46 -1.34 -33.40
C ALA A 380 -0.18 -1.75 -32.05
N GLU A 381 -0.78 -0.78 -31.37
CA GLU A 381 -1.51 -1.04 -30.12
C GLU A 381 -2.73 -1.91 -30.42
N PRO A 382 -3.03 -2.93 -29.59
CA PRO A 382 -4.26 -3.68 -29.72
C PRO A 382 -5.48 -2.76 -29.60
N THR A 383 -6.54 -3.15 -30.25
CA THR A 383 -7.81 -2.41 -30.29
C THR A 383 -8.89 -3.14 -29.50
N ALA A 384 -10.03 -2.48 -29.28
CA ALA A 384 -11.23 -3.12 -28.72
C ALA A 384 -11.68 -4.34 -29.56
N ARG A 385 -11.42 -4.34 -30.88
CA ARG A 385 -11.72 -5.50 -31.75
C ARG A 385 -10.81 -6.69 -31.42
N ASP A 386 -9.51 -6.46 -31.25
CA ASP A 386 -8.58 -7.53 -30.86
C ASP A 386 -8.98 -8.15 -29.50
N ALA A 387 -9.44 -7.31 -28.56
CA ALA A 387 -9.96 -7.77 -27.28
C ALA A 387 -11.24 -8.61 -27.46
N ALA A 388 -12.21 -8.12 -28.25
CA ALA A 388 -13.44 -8.85 -28.56
C ALA A 388 -13.15 -10.19 -29.24
N ASP A 389 -12.19 -10.23 -30.17
CA ASP A 389 -11.83 -11.45 -30.89
C ASP A 389 -11.19 -12.49 -29.95
N LEU A 390 -10.35 -12.07 -29.00
CA LEU A 390 -9.83 -12.96 -27.96
C LEU A 390 -10.95 -13.49 -27.04
N ILE A 391 -11.91 -12.65 -26.67
CA ILE A 391 -13.06 -13.08 -25.86
C ILE A 391 -13.89 -14.13 -26.61
N ARG A 392 -14.14 -13.92 -27.90
CA ARG A 392 -14.89 -14.89 -28.74
C ARG A 392 -14.14 -16.21 -28.91
N THR A 393 -12.81 -16.14 -28.97
CA THR A 393 -11.97 -17.32 -29.25
C THR A 393 -11.68 -18.15 -28.01
N HIS A 394 -11.41 -17.49 -26.87
CA HIS A 394 -10.96 -18.15 -25.64
C HIS A 394 -11.98 -18.09 -24.50
N GLY A 395 -13.11 -17.42 -24.72
CA GLY A 395 -14.04 -17.14 -23.66
C GLY A 395 -13.58 -16.03 -22.72
N GLY A 396 -14.32 -15.83 -21.64
CA GLY A 396 -14.00 -14.84 -20.61
C GLY A 396 -14.93 -14.94 -19.40
N GLY A 397 -14.63 -14.15 -18.39
CA GLY A 397 -15.49 -13.95 -17.22
C GLY A 397 -16.69 -13.07 -17.55
N THR A 398 -17.57 -12.91 -16.58
CA THR A 398 -18.82 -12.13 -16.69
C THR A 398 -18.60 -10.65 -17.00
N LEU A 399 -17.44 -10.08 -16.67
CA LEU A 399 -17.09 -8.69 -16.95
C LEU A 399 -16.19 -8.52 -18.19
N SER A 400 -15.81 -9.60 -18.87
CA SER A 400 -14.84 -9.52 -19.96
C SER A 400 -15.31 -8.62 -21.10
N TRP A 401 -16.61 -8.57 -21.40
CA TRP A 401 -17.13 -7.70 -22.47
C TRP A 401 -16.96 -6.22 -22.17
N MET A 402 -16.93 -5.79 -20.90
CA MET A 402 -16.66 -4.40 -20.51
C MET A 402 -15.24 -3.94 -20.91
N THR A 403 -14.33 -4.86 -21.15
CA THR A 403 -12.97 -4.54 -21.61
C THR A 403 -12.96 -3.93 -23.01
N THR A 404 -14.00 -4.13 -23.81
CA THR A 404 -14.13 -3.57 -25.17
C THR A 404 -14.62 -2.13 -25.21
N TRP A 405 -15.06 -1.57 -24.07
CA TRP A 405 -15.66 -0.24 -23.98
C TRP A 405 -14.65 0.89 -24.23
N GLU A 406 -15.19 2.02 -24.67
CA GLU A 406 -14.41 3.23 -24.92
C GLU A 406 -13.67 3.73 -23.66
N GLY A 407 -12.50 4.29 -23.84
CA GLY A 407 -11.66 4.83 -22.76
C GLY A 407 -10.69 3.81 -22.14
N ASN A 408 -10.77 2.54 -22.54
CA ASN A 408 -9.80 1.52 -22.20
C ASN A 408 -8.58 1.57 -23.13
N SER A 409 -7.42 1.20 -22.60
CA SER A 409 -6.17 0.97 -23.31
C SER A 409 -5.80 -0.51 -23.22
N TYR A 410 -4.98 -0.97 -24.15
CA TYR A 410 -4.66 -2.39 -24.29
C TYR A 410 -3.17 -2.62 -24.30
N LEU A 411 -2.70 -3.57 -23.48
CA LEU A 411 -1.34 -4.08 -23.53
C LEU A 411 -1.32 -5.46 -24.16
N ARG A 412 -0.67 -5.61 -25.32
CA ARG A 412 -0.37 -6.91 -25.88
C ARG A 412 0.71 -7.59 -25.06
N THR A 413 0.44 -8.79 -24.63
CA THR A 413 1.38 -9.68 -23.95
C THR A 413 1.77 -10.84 -24.87
N SER A 414 2.70 -11.67 -24.44
CA SER A 414 3.10 -12.85 -25.20
C SER A 414 1.97 -13.87 -25.41
N THR A 415 0.96 -13.87 -24.54
CA THR A 415 -0.11 -14.87 -24.52
C THR A 415 -1.53 -14.28 -24.65
N GLY A 416 -1.68 -12.94 -24.66
CA GLY A 416 -2.99 -12.34 -24.74
C GLY A 416 -2.99 -10.82 -24.71
N ILE A 417 -4.05 -10.25 -24.13
CA ILE A 417 -4.22 -8.80 -23.97
C ILE A 417 -4.65 -8.49 -22.52
N VAL A 418 -4.03 -7.48 -21.93
CA VAL A 418 -4.50 -6.88 -20.67
C VAL A 418 -5.12 -5.53 -20.97
N THR A 419 -6.40 -5.39 -20.62
CA THR A 419 -7.14 -4.13 -20.73
C THR A 419 -6.92 -3.30 -19.48
N TYR A 420 -6.60 -2.02 -19.64
CA TYR A 420 -6.27 -1.16 -18.51
C TYR A 420 -6.63 0.30 -18.75
N GLN A 421 -6.66 1.08 -17.66
CA GLN A 421 -6.67 2.56 -17.70
C GLN A 421 -5.52 3.13 -16.87
N ILE A 422 -4.95 4.26 -17.30
CA ILE A 422 -3.97 5.01 -16.52
C ILE A 422 -4.66 6.21 -15.89
N ARG A 423 -4.79 6.22 -14.56
CA ARG A 423 -5.41 7.30 -13.79
C ARG A 423 -4.61 7.58 -12.53
N ALA A 424 -4.39 8.84 -12.18
CA ALA A 424 -3.74 9.31 -10.94
C ALA A 424 -2.41 8.60 -10.60
N GLY A 425 -1.66 8.11 -11.59
CA GLY A 425 -0.40 7.39 -11.37
C GLY A 425 -0.56 5.90 -11.05
N ALA A 426 -1.77 5.34 -11.20
CA ALA A 426 -2.04 3.91 -11.21
C ALA A 426 -2.29 3.40 -12.63
N ALA A 427 -1.86 2.18 -12.91
CA ALA A 427 -2.26 1.38 -14.06
C ALA A 427 -3.28 0.34 -13.57
N ILE A 428 -4.54 0.55 -13.91
CA ILE A 428 -5.67 -0.22 -13.40
C ILE A 428 -6.09 -1.19 -14.49
N ALA A 429 -5.73 -2.46 -14.36
CA ALA A 429 -6.25 -3.51 -15.23
C ALA A 429 -7.71 -3.79 -14.86
N LEU A 430 -8.55 -3.99 -15.86
CA LEU A 430 -9.97 -4.29 -15.72
C LEU A 430 -10.21 -5.78 -15.95
N ALA A 431 -10.84 -6.43 -14.99
CA ALA A 431 -11.16 -7.86 -15.01
C ALA A 431 -9.90 -8.74 -15.16
N ASP A 432 -10.07 -9.96 -15.67
CA ASP A 432 -8.96 -10.87 -15.94
C ASP A 432 -8.28 -10.57 -17.27
N PRO A 433 -6.98 -10.85 -17.45
CA PRO A 433 -6.34 -10.83 -18.75
C PRO A 433 -7.05 -11.70 -19.78
N LEU A 434 -7.21 -11.20 -21.00
CA LEU A 434 -7.85 -11.87 -22.11
C LEU A 434 -6.88 -12.81 -22.83
N GLY A 435 -7.32 -14.01 -23.17
CA GLY A 435 -6.56 -15.04 -23.85
C GLY A 435 -6.63 -16.40 -23.16
N PRO A 436 -5.81 -17.38 -23.56
CA PRO A 436 -5.84 -18.73 -23.01
C PRO A 436 -5.47 -18.72 -21.52
N GLU A 437 -6.09 -19.60 -20.73
CA GLU A 437 -5.95 -19.66 -19.28
C GLU A 437 -4.50 -19.98 -18.85
N GLU A 438 -3.81 -20.86 -19.57
CA GLU A 438 -2.44 -21.25 -19.31
C GLU A 438 -1.46 -20.07 -19.47
N GLY A 439 -1.82 -19.07 -20.28
CA GLY A 439 -1.03 -17.85 -20.51
C GLY A 439 -1.27 -16.73 -19.49
N ARG A 440 -2.24 -16.87 -18.58
CA ARG A 440 -2.67 -15.79 -17.67
C ARG A 440 -1.56 -15.29 -16.77
N ALA A 441 -0.78 -16.20 -16.20
CA ALA A 441 0.35 -15.83 -15.33
C ALA A 441 1.41 -15.02 -16.06
N SER A 442 1.68 -15.33 -17.34
CA SER A 442 2.59 -14.56 -18.18
C SER A 442 2.05 -13.15 -18.46
N SER A 443 0.78 -13.05 -18.86
CA SER A 443 0.12 -11.76 -19.11
C SER A 443 0.09 -10.87 -17.87
N VAL A 444 -0.18 -11.44 -16.70
CA VAL A 444 -0.13 -10.74 -15.40
C VAL A 444 1.28 -10.22 -15.13
N ALA A 445 2.31 -11.06 -15.28
CA ALA A 445 3.71 -10.68 -15.02
C ALA A 445 4.18 -9.57 -15.98
N GLU A 446 3.84 -9.66 -17.26
CA GLU A 446 4.20 -8.65 -18.27
C GLU A 446 3.51 -7.31 -18.02
N PHE A 447 2.24 -7.30 -17.64
CA PHE A 447 1.52 -6.08 -17.27
C PHE A 447 2.16 -5.41 -16.06
N ILE A 448 2.46 -6.18 -15.00
CA ILE A 448 3.12 -5.67 -13.80
C ILE A 448 4.46 -5.03 -14.18
N ALA A 449 5.28 -5.73 -14.97
CA ALA A 449 6.59 -5.23 -15.38
C ALA A 449 6.48 -3.95 -16.21
N ALA A 450 5.56 -3.88 -17.17
CA ALA A 450 5.34 -2.70 -18.00
C ALA A 450 4.86 -1.49 -17.18
N ALA A 451 3.93 -1.70 -16.25
CA ALA A 451 3.44 -0.63 -15.38
C ALA A 451 4.54 -0.12 -14.42
N GLU A 452 5.31 -1.01 -13.81
CA GLU A 452 6.44 -0.65 -12.96
C GLU A 452 7.54 0.07 -13.73
N GLN A 453 7.84 -0.34 -14.95
CA GLN A 453 8.79 0.36 -15.82
C GLN A 453 8.31 1.78 -16.11
N ALA A 454 7.02 1.98 -16.36
CA ALA A 454 6.41 3.30 -16.57
C ALA A 454 6.31 4.14 -15.27
N GLY A 455 6.67 3.61 -14.11
CA GLY A 455 6.57 4.30 -12.81
C GLY A 455 5.13 4.43 -12.29
N LEU A 456 4.24 3.55 -12.76
CA LEU A 456 2.85 3.47 -12.33
C LEU A 456 2.69 2.40 -11.25
N ALA A 457 1.66 2.54 -10.43
CA ALA A 457 1.25 1.51 -9.49
C ALA A 457 0.32 0.52 -10.21
N PRO A 458 0.75 -0.74 -10.48
CA PRO A 458 -0.12 -1.73 -11.09
C PRO A 458 -1.16 -2.24 -10.10
N CYS A 459 -2.38 -2.41 -10.57
CA CYS A 459 -3.43 -3.14 -9.85
C CYS A 459 -4.39 -3.80 -10.85
N PHE A 460 -5.09 -4.86 -10.38
CA PHE A 460 -6.18 -5.50 -11.11
C PHE A 460 -7.47 -5.23 -10.35
N PHE A 461 -8.46 -4.71 -11.01
CA PHE A 461 -9.77 -4.39 -10.42
C PHE A 461 -10.84 -5.31 -10.98
N SER A 462 -11.69 -5.82 -10.12
CA SER A 462 -12.71 -6.84 -10.43
C SER A 462 -12.12 -8.10 -11.07
N ALA A 463 -10.95 -8.51 -10.60
CA ALA A 463 -10.28 -9.72 -11.06
C ALA A 463 -10.87 -10.97 -10.37
N GLY A 464 -10.91 -12.08 -11.09
CA GLY A 464 -11.37 -13.37 -10.59
C GLY A 464 -10.30 -14.15 -9.82
N ALA A 465 -10.67 -15.35 -9.35
CA ALA A 465 -9.79 -16.24 -8.61
C ALA A 465 -8.54 -16.65 -9.42
N SER A 466 -8.68 -16.86 -10.71
CA SER A 466 -7.58 -17.25 -11.59
C SER A 466 -6.49 -16.19 -11.71
N THR A 467 -6.84 -14.89 -11.71
CA THR A 467 -5.86 -13.81 -11.67
C THR A 467 -5.27 -13.67 -10.26
N LEU A 468 -6.05 -13.92 -9.19
CA LEU A 468 -5.52 -13.96 -7.82
C LEU A 468 -4.43 -15.04 -7.67
N GLU A 469 -4.59 -16.21 -8.29
CA GLU A 469 -3.57 -17.26 -8.29
C GLU A 469 -2.35 -16.90 -9.15
N ALA A 470 -2.53 -16.09 -10.19
CA ALA A 470 -1.49 -15.70 -11.13
C ALA A 470 -0.59 -14.56 -10.63
N VAL A 471 -1.06 -13.72 -9.68
CA VAL A 471 -0.23 -12.65 -9.12
C VAL A 471 0.85 -13.20 -8.19
N PRO A 472 2.00 -12.50 -8.03
CA PRO A 472 3.04 -12.95 -7.11
C PRO A 472 2.53 -13.12 -5.67
N PRO A 473 3.02 -14.10 -4.89
CA PRO A 473 2.56 -14.38 -3.51
C PRO A 473 2.72 -13.21 -2.52
N THR A 474 3.48 -12.18 -2.90
CA THR A 474 3.67 -10.97 -2.09
C THR A 474 2.57 -9.93 -2.30
N TRP A 475 1.70 -10.14 -3.29
CA TRP A 475 0.58 -9.25 -3.56
C TRP A 475 -0.52 -9.41 -2.51
N ARG A 476 -1.30 -8.36 -2.35
CA ARG A 476 -2.45 -8.29 -1.48
C ARG A 476 -3.73 -8.34 -2.29
N SER A 477 -4.77 -8.87 -1.70
CA SER A 477 -6.12 -8.90 -2.25
C SER A 477 -7.09 -8.20 -1.31
N LEU A 478 -8.02 -7.46 -1.89
CA LEU A 478 -9.17 -6.89 -1.22
C LEU A 478 -10.41 -7.30 -2.01
N VAL A 479 -11.42 -7.83 -1.34
CA VAL A 479 -12.70 -8.12 -1.99
C VAL A 479 -13.40 -6.81 -2.31
N VAL A 480 -13.79 -6.63 -3.59
CA VAL A 480 -14.47 -5.40 -4.05
C VAL A 480 -15.94 -5.61 -4.39
N ALA A 481 -16.31 -6.83 -4.75
CA ALA A 481 -17.68 -7.22 -5.02
C ALA A 481 -17.81 -8.75 -5.01
N ASP A 482 -19.04 -9.23 -4.88
CA ASP A 482 -19.41 -10.58 -5.23
C ASP A 482 -20.29 -10.55 -6.48
N ASP A 483 -19.85 -11.22 -7.55
CA ASP A 483 -20.67 -11.42 -8.74
C ASP A 483 -21.84 -12.33 -8.43
N THR A 484 -23.02 -11.93 -8.85
CA THR A 484 -24.29 -12.56 -8.50
C THR A 484 -24.77 -13.40 -9.69
N ILE A 485 -24.51 -14.70 -9.69
CA ILE A 485 -24.72 -15.59 -10.82
C ILE A 485 -25.92 -16.50 -10.60
N VAL A 486 -26.84 -16.52 -11.55
CA VAL A 486 -27.97 -17.42 -11.61
C VAL A 486 -27.68 -18.51 -12.63
N ASP A 487 -27.66 -19.78 -12.17
CA ASP A 487 -27.53 -20.92 -13.07
C ASP A 487 -28.88 -21.17 -13.78
N LEU A 488 -28.84 -21.25 -15.10
CA LEU A 488 -30.05 -21.32 -15.95
C LEU A 488 -30.53 -22.73 -16.25
N PRO A 489 -29.65 -23.75 -16.40
CA PRO A 489 -30.10 -25.11 -16.64
C PRO A 489 -31.04 -25.61 -15.55
N GLY A 490 -32.23 -26.09 -15.95
CA GLY A 490 -33.26 -26.55 -15.00
C GLY A 490 -33.96 -25.45 -14.21
N LEU A 491 -33.74 -24.16 -14.52
CA LEU A 491 -34.43 -23.05 -13.88
C LEU A 491 -35.95 -23.17 -14.13
N ALA A 492 -36.72 -23.28 -13.06
CA ALA A 492 -38.18 -23.29 -13.08
C ALA A 492 -38.70 -22.48 -11.89
N TYR A 493 -39.65 -21.59 -12.16
CA TYR A 493 -40.23 -20.74 -11.10
C TYR A 493 -41.29 -21.50 -10.29
N THR A 494 -40.92 -22.66 -9.74
CA THR A 494 -41.79 -23.53 -8.95
C THR A 494 -41.42 -23.50 -7.47
N GLY A 495 -42.38 -23.89 -6.63
CA GLY A 495 -42.20 -23.94 -5.20
C GLY A 495 -42.25 -22.58 -4.49
N LYS A 496 -42.12 -22.62 -3.14
CA LYS A 496 -42.29 -21.45 -2.27
C LYS A 496 -41.20 -20.38 -2.46
N ARG A 497 -39.95 -20.78 -2.73
CA ARG A 497 -38.82 -19.88 -2.89
C ARG A 497 -38.98 -18.91 -4.06
N TRP A 498 -39.66 -19.32 -5.15
CA TRP A 498 -39.88 -18.53 -6.35
C TRP A 498 -41.19 -17.72 -6.33
N ASN A 499 -41.89 -17.68 -5.18
CA ASN A 499 -43.20 -17.05 -5.10
C ASN A 499 -43.19 -15.56 -5.50
N SER A 500 -42.16 -14.78 -5.13
CA SER A 500 -42.03 -13.38 -5.50
C SER A 500 -41.99 -13.22 -7.03
N VAL A 501 -41.06 -13.90 -7.69
CA VAL A 501 -40.85 -13.82 -9.14
C VAL A 501 -42.11 -14.29 -9.90
N ARG A 502 -42.68 -15.44 -9.50
CA ARG A 502 -43.88 -15.97 -10.10
C ARG A 502 -45.08 -15.02 -9.95
N THR A 503 -45.28 -14.42 -8.79
CA THR A 503 -46.36 -13.45 -8.55
C THR A 503 -46.18 -12.23 -9.44
N THR A 504 -44.95 -11.77 -9.65
CA THR A 504 -44.63 -10.66 -10.54
C THR A 504 -44.91 -11.01 -12.00
N LEU A 505 -44.51 -12.19 -12.48
CA LEU A 505 -44.76 -12.65 -13.83
C LEU A 505 -46.29 -12.77 -14.10
N ASN A 506 -47.04 -13.35 -13.15
CA ASN A 506 -48.49 -13.47 -13.24
C ASN A 506 -49.19 -12.09 -13.20
N ARG A 507 -48.65 -11.13 -12.44
CA ARG A 507 -49.19 -9.77 -12.43
C ARG A 507 -48.92 -9.04 -13.73
N ALA A 508 -47.74 -9.17 -14.31
CA ALA A 508 -47.42 -8.63 -15.62
C ALA A 508 -48.36 -9.14 -16.72
N GLY A 509 -48.67 -10.46 -16.69
CA GLY A 509 -49.66 -11.04 -17.63
C GLY A 509 -51.08 -10.50 -17.41
N ARG A 510 -51.49 -10.16 -16.19
CA ARG A 510 -52.84 -9.55 -15.93
C ARG A 510 -52.91 -8.07 -16.32
N GLU A 511 -51.77 -7.38 -16.35
CA GLU A 511 -51.65 -5.98 -16.75
C GLU A 511 -51.24 -5.87 -18.24
N ASP A 512 -51.30 -6.99 -18.98
CA ASP A 512 -50.97 -7.12 -20.42
C ASP A 512 -49.59 -6.57 -20.78
N MET A 513 -48.64 -6.70 -19.86
CA MET A 513 -47.25 -6.29 -20.10
C MET A 513 -46.55 -7.26 -21.06
N THR A 514 -45.88 -6.71 -22.05
CA THR A 514 -45.14 -7.47 -23.06
C THR A 514 -43.66 -7.41 -22.78
N PHE A 515 -42.99 -8.58 -22.72
CA PHE A 515 -41.54 -8.72 -22.68
C PHE A 515 -40.99 -8.78 -24.11
N ARG A 516 -39.97 -7.97 -24.41
CA ARG A 516 -39.28 -8.00 -25.70
C ARG A 516 -37.76 -8.03 -25.45
N LEU A 517 -37.10 -9.02 -26.02
CA LEU A 517 -35.65 -9.14 -26.01
C LEU A 517 -35.12 -8.83 -27.40
N THR A 518 -34.33 -7.79 -27.54
CA THR A 518 -33.94 -7.17 -28.82
C THR A 518 -32.53 -6.59 -28.74
N ARG A 519 -32.09 -5.87 -29.76
CA ARG A 519 -30.90 -5.01 -29.75
C ARG A 519 -31.31 -3.55 -29.85
N LEU A 520 -30.57 -2.65 -29.20
CA LEU A 520 -30.94 -1.23 -29.20
C LEU A 520 -31.04 -0.66 -30.63
N ARG A 521 -30.12 -1.06 -31.52
CA ARG A 521 -30.08 -0.61 -32.91
C ARG A 521 -31.29 -1.08 -33.77
N ASP A 522 -31.90 -2.17 -33.36
CA ASP A 522 -33.04 -2.76 -34.08
C ASP A 522 -34.37 -2.12 -33.65
N GLU A 523 -34.37 -1.32 -32.58
CA GLU A 523 -35.57 -0.67 -32.06
C GLU A 523 -35.90 0.64 -32.80
N SER A 524 -37.20 0.93 -32.85
CA SER A 524 -37.73 2.14 -33.47
C SER A 524 -37.20 3.41 -32.78
N TRP A 525 -37.17 4.52 -33.53
CA TRP A 525 -36.77 5.82 -32.97
C TRP A 525 -37.59 6.20 -31.72
N GLY A 526 -38.92 5.91 -31.73
CA GLY A 526 -39.79 6.19 -30.58
C GLY A 526 -39.43 5.43 -29.32
N VAL A 527 -39.07 4.15 -29.43
CA VAL A 527 -38.60 3.33 -28.31
C VAL A 527 -37.25 3.84 -27.83
N ARG A 528 -36.28 4.09 -28.73
CA ARG A 528 -34.95 4.62 -28.37
C ARG A 528 -35.05 5.96 -27.65
N THR A 529 -35.96 6.84 -28.04
CA THR A 529 -36.22 8.13 -27.36
C THR A 529 -36.75 7.91 -25.95
N GLN A 530 -37.65 6.94 -25.74
CA GLN A 530 -38.16 6.60 -24.41
C GLN A 530 -37.01 6.06 -23.50
N LEU A 531 -36.17 5.18 -24.04
CA LEU A 531 -35.01 4.64 -23.30
C LEU A 531 -34.07 5.74 -22.87
N GLN A 532 -33.79 6.70 -23.77
CA GLN A 532 -32.94 7.86 -23.45
C GLN A 532 -33.57 8.75 -22.35
N ALA A 533 -34.89 8.97 -22.41
CA ALA A 533 -35.62 9.74 -21.40
C ALA A 533 -35.56 9.06 -20.01
N ILE A 534 -35.77 7.75 -19.95
CA ILE A 534 -35.70 6.96 -18.73
C ILE A 534 -34.29 6.98 -18.18
N SER A 535 -33.26 6.87 -19.02
CA SER A 535 -31.85 6.90 -18.61
C SER A 535 -31.45 8.29 -18.07
N ASN A 536 -31.84 9.36 -18.77
CA ASN A 536 -31.56 10.74 -18.34
C ASN A 536 -32.24 11.08 -17.02
N GLN A 537 -33.47 10.64 -16.80
CA GLN A 537 -34.18 10.81 -15.54
C GLN A 537 -33.42 10.13 -14.40
N TRP A 538 -33.02 8.89 -14.59
CA TRP A 538 -32.27 8.15 -13.56
C TRP A 538 -30.94 8.79 -13.19
N VAL A 539 -30.21 9.32 -14.19
CA VAL A 539 -28.95 10.06 -13.96
C VAL A 539 -29.21 11.37 -13.18
N GLY A 540 -30.29 12.09 -13.54
CA GLY A 540 -30.67 13.34 -12.89
C GLY A 540 -31.01 13.16 -11.41
N GLU A 541 -31.66 12.05 -11.02
CA GLU A 541 -31.99 11.74 -9.63
C GLU A 541 -30.77 11.53 -8.74
N LYS A 542 -29.61 11.14 -9.29
CA LYS A 542 -28.41 10.80 -8.53
C LYS A 542 -27.53 11.99 -8.18
N GLN A 543 -27.75 13.19 -8.72
CA GLN A 543 -26.96 14.42 -8.51
C GLN A 543 -25.45 14.28 -8.79
N LEU A 544 -25.01 13.14 -9.35
CA LEU A 544 -23.65 12.83 -9.74
C LEU A 544 -23.56 12.60 -11.24
N PRO A 545 -22.44 12.91 -11.88
CA PRO A 545 -22.21 12.51 -13.27
C PRO A 545 -22.40 11.00 -13.43
N GLU A 546 -22.84 10.59 -14.61
CA GLU A 546 -22.98 9.17 -14.93
C GLU A 546 -21.63 8.46 -14.75
N MET A 547 -21.65 7.42 -13.93
CA MET A 547 -20.45 6.63 -13.65
C MET A 547 -20.10 5.78 -14.87
N ARG A 548 -18.79 5.57 -15.07
CA ARG A 548 -18.21 4.76 -16.15
C ARG A 548 -17.33 3.65 -15.60
N PHE A 549 -16.48 3.11 -16.41
CA PHE A 549 -15.49 2.06 -16.12
C PHE A 549 -16.10 0.66 -16.06
N THR A 550 -16.81 0.30 -14.99
CA THR A 550 -17.58 -0.98 -14.88
C THR A 550 -19.08 -0.75 -14.87
N LEU A 551 -19.52 0.43 -15.28
CA LEU A 551 -20.92 0.80 -15.42
C LEU A 551 -21.10 1.40 -16.81
N GLY A 552 -21.94 0.75 -17.62
CA GLY A 552 -22.24 1.17 -18.98
C GLY A 552 -23.24 2.31 -19.05
N THR A 553 -23.35 2.85 -20.24
CA THR A 553 -24.34 3.83 -20.64
C THR A 553 -25.15 3.30 -21.83
N LEU A 554 -26.11 4.08 -22.32
CA LEU A 554 -26.83 3.69 -23.56
C LEU A 554 -25.92 3.61 -24.80
N ALA A 555 -24.74 4.25 -24.76
CA ALA A 555 -23.79 4.16 -25.86
C ALA A 555 -23.15 2.75 -25.90
N GLU A 556 -22.76 2.20 -24.77
CA GLU A 556 -22.25 0.83 -24.67
C GLU A 556 -23.35 -0.21 -24.93
N ALA A 557 -24.58 0.11 -24.58
CA ALA A 557 -25.75 -0.74 -24.86
C ALA A 557 -26.10 -0.79 -26.36
N ASP A 558 -25.60 0.13 -27.20
CA ASP A 558 -25.78 0.11 -28.68
C ASP A 558 -24.78 -0.82 -29.41
N ASP A 559 -23.94 -1.55 -28.64
CA ASP A 559 -23.10 -2.60 -29.21
C ASP A 559 -23.92 -3.69 -29.87
N PRO A 560 -23.52 -4.20 -31.09
CA PRO A 560 -24.26 -5.24 -31.81
C PRO A 560 -24.42 -6.54 -31.05
N GLU A 561 -23.61 -6.83 -30.08
CA GLU A 561 -23.65 -8.07 -29.29
C GLU A 561 -24.41 -7.91 -27.98
N VAL A 562 -24.71 -6.70 -27.58
CA VAL A 562 -25.50 -6.39 -26.39
C VAL A 562 -26.98 -6.53 -26.70
N ARG A 563 -27.72 -7.18 -25.80
CA ARG A 563 -29.16 -7.35 -25.89
C ARG A 563 -29.89 -6.45 -24.92
N ILE A 564 -31.02 -5.91 -25.32
CA ILE A 564 -31.90 -5.09 -24.49
C ILE A 564 -33.21 -5.85 -24.21
N ALA A 565 -33.52 -5.95 -22.92
CA ALA A 565 -34.82 -6.46 -22.49
C ALA A 565 -35.77 -5.30 -22.15
N LEU A 566 -36.92 -5.24 -22.78
CA LEU A 566 -37.93 -4.17 -22.64
C LEU A 566 -39.20 -4.71 -21.97
N ALA A 567 -39.76 -3.93 -21.07
CA ALA A 567 -41.11 -4.11 -20.55
C ALA A 567 -42.03 -3.04 -21.17
N LEU A 568 -42.94 -3.47 -21.99
CA LEU A 568 -43.86 -2.62 -22.75
C LEU A 568 -45.29 -2.81 -22.24
N ASP A 569 -46.05 -1.73 -22.15
CA ASP A 569 -47.49 -1.80 -21.94
C ASP A 569 -48.26 -2.01 -23.27
N PRO A 570 -49.59 -2.22 -23.25
CA PRO A 570 -50.38 -2.39 -24.47
C PRO A 570 -50.38 -1.20 -25.45
N ARG A 571 -49.92 -0.02 -24.97
CA ARG A 571 -49.78 1.18 -25.82
C ARG A 571 -48.42 1.28 -26.48
N GLY A 572 -47.48 0.40 -26.11
CA GLY A 572 -46.10 0.43 -26.57
C GLY A 572 -45.19 1.35 -25.78
N ASP A 573 -45.63 1.83 -24.59
CA ASP A 573 -44.84 2.62 -23.69
C ASP A 573 -43.86 1.74 -22.90
N VAL A 574 -42.60 2.19 -22.80
CA VAL A 574 -41.56 1.47 -22.07
C VAL A 574 -41.64 1.80 -20.59
N HIS A 575 -41.82 0.79 -19.73
CA HIS A 575 -41.84 0.91 -18.26
C HIS A 575 -40.50 0.67 -17.62
N GLY A 576 -39.60 -0.03 -18.30
CA GLY A 576 -38.23 -0.28 -17.87
C GLY A 576 -37.47 -1.11 -18.88
N PHE A 577 -36.14 -1.10 -18.71
CA PHE A 577 -35.28 -1.88 -19.58
C PHE A 577 -34.04 -2.39 -18.83
N LEU A 578 -33.45 -3.47 -19.36
CA LEU A 578 -32.16 -4.02 -18.95
C LEU A 578 -31.25 -4.11 -20.17
N SER A 579 -29.93 -3.93 -20.00
CA SER A 579 -28.95 -4.33 -21.00
C SER A 579 -28.17 -5.56 -20.55
N TRP A 580 -27.93 -6.46 -21.50
CA TRP A 580 -27.28 -7.74 -21.28
C TRP A 580 -26.06 -7.89 -22.18
N MET A 581 -24.88 -7.96 -21.58
CA MET A 581 -23.62 -8.21 -22.28
C MET A 581 -23.40 -9.72 -22.45
N PRO A 582 -22.80 -10.19 -23.58
CA PRO A 582 -22.49 -11.59 -23.75
C PRO A 582 -21.37 -12.06 -22.85
N VAL A 583 -21.50 -13.28 -22.32
CA VAL A 583 -20.43 -14.02 -21.66
C VAL A 583 -20.05 -15.18 -22.58
N TYR A 584 -18.86 -15.13 -23.13
CA TYR A 584 -18.34 -16.17 -24.00
C TYR A 584 -17.69 -17.31 -23.21
N GLY A 585 -17.94 -18.53 -23.63
CA GLY A 585 -17.19 -19.73 -23.27
C GLY A 585 -16.43 -20.27 -24.48
N GLU A 586 -15.88 -21.46 -24.38
CA GLU A 586 -15.12 -22.11 -25.46
C GLU A 586 -15.97 -22.38 -26.72
N SER A 587 -17.27 -22.60 -26.57
CA SER A 587 -18.19 -22.97 -27.67
C SER A 587 -19.06 -21.80 -28.14
N GLY A 588 -18.78 -20.57 -27.74
CA GLY A 588 -19.59 -19.39 -28.03
C GLY A 588 -20.21 -18.75 -26.79
N ILE A 589 -21.36 -18.09 -26.96
CA ILE A 589 -22.04 -17.41 -25.85
C ILE A 589 -22.60 -18.46 -24.89
N ARG A 590 -22.07 -18.50 -23.67
CA ARG A 590 -22.54 -19.38 -22.57
C ARG A 590 -23.51 -18.68 -21.62
N GLY A 591 -23.60 -17.36 -21.68
CA GLY A 591 -24.45 -16.61 -20.76
C GLY A 591 -24.48 -15.12 -21.02
N TRP A 592 -25.09 -14.40 -20.09
CA TRP A 592 -25.33 -12.98 -20.19
C TRP A 592 -25.08 -12.27 -18.87
N THR A 593 -24.47 -11.08 -18.90
CA THR A 593 -24.24 -10.23 -17.72
C THR A 593 -25.09 -8.97 -17.81
N LEU A 594 -25.81 -8.69 -16.73
CA LEU A 594 -26.59 -7.47 -16.56
C LEU A 594 -25.65 -6.27 -16.37
N ASP A 595 -25.86 -5.21 -17.17
CA ASP A 595 -25.18 -3.94 -17.02
C ASP A 595 -26.15 -2.84 -16.61
N LEU A 596 -27.03 -2.38 -17.51
CA LEU A 596 -27.99 -1.35 -17.20
C LEU A 596 -29.29 -1.92 -16.63
N MET A 597 -29.79 -1.29 -15.59
CA MET A 597 -31.09 -1.55 -14.99
C MET A 597 -31.80 -0.23 -14.75
N ARG A 598 -32.74 0.14 -15.61
CA ARG A 598 -33.44 1.43 -15.63
C ARG A 598 -34.95 1.28 -15.67
N ARG A 599 -35.68 2.03 -14.84
CA ARG A 599 -37.14 2.02 -14.82
C ARG A 599 -37.69 3.42 -14.96
N ARG A 600 -38.88 3.52 -15.53
CA ARG A 600 -39.71 4.72 -15.58
C ARG A 600 -40.26 5.02 -14.19
N GLU A 601 -40.25 6.27 -13.76
CA GLU A 601 -40.98 6.72 -12.58
C GLU A 601 -42.49 6.52 -12.79
N HIS A 602 -43.20 6.10 -11.74
CA HIS A 602 -44.61 5.79 -11.79
C HIS A 602 -45.04 4.72 -12.85
N GLY A 603 -44.12 3.88 -13.28
CA GLY A 603 -44.38 2.74 -14.17
C GLY A 603 -44.88 1.50 -13.42
N PHE A 604 -44.89 0.36 -14.13
CA PHE A 604 -45.23 -0.95 -13.54
C PHE A 604 -44.30 -1.25 -12.36
N GLY A 605 -44.85 -1.36 -11.15
CA GLY A 605 -44.08 -1.40 -9.90
C GLY A 605 -42.99 -2.46 -9.90
N PRO A 606 -43.25 -3.76 -10.11
CA PRO A 606 -42.24 -4.82 -10.08
C PRO A 606 -41.50 -5.04 -11.42
N VAL A 607 -41.32 -3.99 -12.23
CA VAL A 607 -40.79 -4.09 -13.60
C VAL A 607 -39.44 -4.75 -13.68
N MET A 608 -38.56 -4.52 -12.68
CA MET A 608 -37.21 -5.10 -12.65
C MET A 608 -37.24 -6.62 -12.41
N GLU A 609 -38.08 -7.09 -11.45
CA GLU A 609 -38.28 -8.52 -11.24
C GLU A 609 -38.88 -9.21 -12.48
N TYR A 610 -39.83 -8.54 -13.15
CA TYR A 610 -40.41 -9.01 -14.38
C TYR A 610 -39.38 -9.17 -15.50
N LEU A 611 -38.57 -8.14 -15.72
CA LEU A 611 -37.56 -8.14 -16.77
C LEU A 611 -36.48 -9.19 -16.51
N ILE A 612 -35.95 -9.29 -15.28
CA ILE A 612 -34.92 -10.28 -14.93
C ILE A 612 -35.51 -11.69 -15.06
N GLY A 613 -36.69 -11.94 -14.51
CA GLY A 613 -37.32 -13.23 -14.57
C GLY A 613 -37.64 -13.67 -16.01
N SER A 614 -38.12 -12.76 -16.85
CA SER A 614 -38.41 -13.05 -18.26
C SER A 614 -37.13 -13.25 -19.07
N SER A 615 -36.07 -12.46 -18.81
CA SER A 615 -34.77 -12.63 -19.46
C SER A 615 -34.13 -13.98 -19.10
N ALA A 616 -34.17 -14.39 -17.81
CA ALA A 616 -33.64 -15.68 -17.40
C ALA A 616 -34.38 -16.86 -18.08
N ALA A 617 -35.70 -16.77 -18.24
CA ALA A 617 -36.46 -17.77 -18.98
C ALA A 617 -36.07 -17.81 -20.47
N ALA A 618 -35.94 -16.63 -21.11
CA ALA A 618 -35.55 -16.55 -22.52
C ALA A 618 -34.12 -17.11 -22.73
N PHE A 619 -33.16 -16.73 -21.91
CA PHE A 619 -31.78 -17.21 -22.01
C PHE A 619 -31.68 -18.72 -21.77
N ARG A 620 -32.41 -19.24 -20.78
CA ARG A 620 -32.50 -20.70 -20.53
C ARG A 620 -33.05 -21.43 -21.78
N ASP A 621 -34.12 -20.91 -22.37
CA ASP A 621 -34.76 -21.53 -23.54
C ASP A 621 -33.87 -21.47 -24.80
N GLU A 622 -32.95 -20.50 -24.85
CA GLU A 622 -31.87 -20.39 -25.85
C GLU A 622 -30.66 -21.29 -25.54
N GLY A 623 -30.64 -21.97 -24.39
CA GLY A 623 -29.55 -22.88 -23.99
C GLY A 623 -28.39 -22.23 -23.27
N ALA A 624 -28.54 -20.99 -22.80
CA ALA A 624 -27.48 -20.36 -21.97
C ALA A 624 -27.32 -21.06 -20.61
N GLU A 625 -26.10 -21.11 -20.13
CA GLU A 625 -25.71 -21.77 -18.86
C GLU A 625 -25.91 -20.87 -17.67
N ILE A 626 -25.55 -19.59 -17.80
CA ILE A 626 -25.52 -18.63 -16.69
C ILE A 626 -26.13 -17.28 -17.07
N MET A 627 -26.64 -16.61 -16.06
CA MET A 627 -27.00 -15.19 -16.10
C MET A 627 -26.39 -14.49 -14.88
N SER A 628 -25.45 -13.59 -15.11
CA SER A 628 -24.92 -12.74 -14.03
C SER A 628 -25.79 -11.50 -13.87
N LEU A 629 -26.16 -11.20 -12.63
CA LEU A 629 -26.78 -9.93 -12.24
C LEU A 629 -25.75 -8.87 -11.89
N SER A 630 -24.49 -9.07 -12.27
CA SER A 630 -23.33 -8.25 -11.96
C SER A 630 -22.94 -8.20 -10.47
N GLY A 631 -21.78 -7.66 -10.17
CA GLY A 631 -21.32 -7.48 -8.81
C GLY A 631 -22.19 -6.48 -8.03
N ALA A 632 -22.34 -6.72 -6.74
CA ALA A 632 -22.81 -5.71 -5.80
C ALA A 632 -21.56 -5.15 -5.09
N PRO A 633 -21.07 -3.94 -5.45
CA PRO A 633 -19.87 -3.39 -4.85
C PRO A 633 -20.01 -3.28 -3.33
N LEU A 634 -18.96 -3.66 -2.59
CA LEU A 634 -18.86 -3.51 -1.14
C LEU A 634 -19.96 -4.23 -0.30
N ALA A 635 -20.74 -5.13 -0.91
CA ALA A 635 -21.78 -5.88 -0.21
C ALA A 635 -21.27 -7.19 0.44
N HIS A 636 -19.95 -7.42 0.42
CA HIS A 636 -19.33 -8.60 1.01
C HIS A 636 -19.33 -8.53 2.55
N GLU A 637 -19.86 -9.56 3.20
CA GLU A 637 -19.80 -9.71 4.66
C GLU A 637 -18.45 -10.32 5.05
N TYR A 638 -17.58 -9.51 5.65
CA TYR A 638 -16.32 -10.00 6.18
C TYR A 638 -16.53 -10.74 7.51
N PRO A 639 -15.77 -11.81 7.77
CA PRO A 639 -15.77 -12.45 9.08
C PRO A 639 -15.41 -11.44 10.18
N PRO A 640 -16.00 -11.54 11.39
CA PRO A 640 -15.75 -10.60 12.50
C PRO A 640 -14.26 -10.47 12.91
N GLU A 641 -13.45 -11.44 12.52
CA GLU A 641 -12.02 -11.54 12.84
C GLU A 641 -11.13 -10.82 11.82
N ALA A 642 -11.70 -10.33 10.71
CA ALA A 642 -10.94 -9.63 9.69
C ALA A 642 -10.49 -8.25 10.21
N GLN A 643 -9.17 -8.08 10.41
CA GLN A 643 -8.55 -6.85 10.92
C GLN A 643 -7.86 -6.05 9.81
N GLY A 644 -7.85 -4.73 9.93
CA GLY A 644 -7.09 -3.84 9.05
C GLY A 644 -7.85 -3.39 7.80
N LEU A 645 -7.46 -3.86 6.61
CA LEU A 645 -8.02 -3.41 5.31
C LEU A 645 -9.52 -3.72 5.14
N SER A 646 -10.01 -4.81 5.74
CA SER A 646 -11.43 -5.16 5.73
C SER A 646 -12.28 -4.17 6.52
N ALA A 647 -11.78 -3.64 7.63
CA ALA A 647 -12.46 -2.59 8.40
C ALA A 647 -12.56 -1.28 7.58
N LEU A 648 -11.57 -0.97 6.75
CA LEU A 648 -11.62 0.18 5.84
C LEU A 648 -12.68 -0.03 4.75
N SER A 649 -12.75 -1.24 4.15
CA SER A 649 -13.77 -1.58 3.16
C SER A 649 -15.18 -1.49 3.73
N THR A 650 -15.41 -2.00 4.94
CA THR A 650 -16.70 -1.91 5.64
C THR A 650 -17.10 -0.46 5.89
N ARG A 651 -16.18 0.39 6.38
CA ARG A 651 -16.45 1.82 6.59
C ARG A 651 -16.76 2.56 5.29
N LEU A 652 -16.08 2.19 4.19
CA LEU A 652 -16.36 2.77 2.87
C LEU A 652 -17.74 2.33 2.37
N SER A 653 -18.12 1.07 2.59
CA SER A 653 -19.45 0.53 2.28
C SER A 653 -20.53 1.31 3.02
N ASP A 654 -20.39 1.45 4.34
CA ASP A 654 -21.37 2.16 5.19
C ASP A 654 -21.49 3.65 4.80
N ALA A 655 -20.38 4.28 4.44
CA ALA A 655 -20.38 5.68 4.01
C ALA A 655 -21.02 5.91 2.63
N LEU A 656 -20.96 4.93 1.73
CA LEU A 656 -21.52 5.02 0.37
C LEU A 656 -22.94 4.47 0.24
N GLU A 657 -23.41 3.68 1.21
CA GLU A 657 -24.75 3.08 1.20
C GLU A 657 -25.89 4.10 1.01
N PRO A 658 -25.92 5.28 1.68
CA PRO A 658 -26.99 6.25 1.50
C PRO A 658 -27.13 6.77 0.06
N VAL A 659 -26.02 6.81 -0.68
CA VAL A 659 -25.96 7.34 -2.04
C VAL A 659 -26.29 6.26 -3.09
N TYR A 660 -25.83 5.03 -2.89
CA TYR A 660 -25.87 3.98 -3.90
C TYR A 660 -26.81 2.81 -3.58
N GLY A 661 -27.20 2.61 -2.32
CA GLY A 661 -28.13 1.56 -1.91
C GLY A 661 -27.63 0.12 -2.18
N PHE A 662 -26.34 -0.14 -1.99
CA PHE A 662 -25.71 -1.44 -2.32
C PHE A 662 -26.33 -2.62 -1.57
N GLN A 663 -26.68 -2.44 -0.29
CA GLN A 663 -27.32 -3.48 0.50
C GLN A 663 -28.76 -3.76 0.05
N SER A 664 -29.49 -2.73 -0.37
CA SER A 664 -30.84 -2.90 -0.92
C SER A 664 -30.82 -3.62 -2.25
N LEU A 665 -29.82 -3.32 -3.11
CA LEU A 665 -29.60 -4.00 -4.37
C LEU A 665 -29.18 -5.47 -4.16
N HIS A 666 -28.31 -5.75 -3.21
CA HIS A 666 -27.92 -7.12 -2.86
C HIS A 666 -29.15 -7.95 -2.44
N ARG A 667 -29.95 -7.46 -1.49
CA ARG A 667 -31.20 -8.11 -1.06
C ARG A 667 -32.20 -8.30 -2.23
N PHE A 668 -32.24 -7.37 -3.16
CA PHE A 668 -33.09 -7.53 -4.35
C PHE A 668 -32.61 -8.70 -5.22
N LYS A 669 -31.30 -8.79 -5.49
CA LYS A 669 -30.70 -9.87 -6.30
C LYS A 669 -30.86 -11.25 -5.67
N GLN A 670 -30.85 -11.36 -4.34
CA GLN A 670 -31.08 -12.62 -3.60
C GLN A 670 -32.42 -13.30 -3.93
N LYS A 671 -33.42 -12.55 -4.41
CA LYS A 671 -34.72 -13.12 -4.85
C LYS A 671 -34.59 -14.13 -6.00
N PHE A 672 -33.48 -14.07 -6.74
CA PHE A 672 -33.19 -14.96 -7.86
C PHE A 672 -32.34 -16.18 -7.48
N HIS A 673 -32.08 -16.36 -6.17
CA HIS A 673 -31.31 -17.49 -5.59
C HIS A 673 -29.95 -17.74 -6.27
N PRO A 674 -29.11 -16.70 -6.40
CA PRO A 674 -27.86 -16.81 -7.10
C PRO A 674 -26.81 -17.57 -6.26
N ARG A 675 -25.75 -18.04 -6.92
CA ARG A 675 -24.46 -18.27 -6.31
C ARG A 675 -23.59 -17.02 -6.45
N TYR A 676 -22.51 -16.96 -5.70
CA TYR A 676 -21.62 -15.80 -5.66
C TYR A 676 -20.21 -16.20 -6.10
N GLU A 677 -19.58 -15.34 -6.92
CA GLU A 677 -18.17 -15.45 -7.29
C GLU A 677 -17.47 -14.17 -6.86
N THR A 678 -16.47 -14.31 -6.01
CA THR A 678 -15.78 -13.15 -5.41
C THR A 678 -14.88 -12.46 -6.41
N MET A 679 -14.96 -11.13 -6.47
CA MET A 679 -14.12 -10.25 -7.27
C MET A 679 -13.14 -9.48 -6.40
N TYR A 680 -11.91 -9.37 -6.87
CA TYR A 680 -10.80 -8.84 -6.11
C TYR A 680 -10.23 -7.54 -6.70
N LEU A 681 -9.77 -6.65 -5.81
CA LEU A 681 -8.74 -5.68 -6.10
C LEU A 681 -7.40 -6.31 -5.70
N LEU A 682 -6.53 -6.53 -6.67
CA LEU A 682 -5.19 -7.09 -6.43
C LEU A 682 -4.16 -5.98 -6.57
N PHE A 683 -3.29 -5.85 -5.59
CA PHE A 683 -2.27 -4.80 -5.56
C PHE A 683 -1.03 -5.28 -4.77
N ARG A 684 0.11 -4.66 -5.04
CA ARG A 684 1.38 -5.09 -4.43
C ARG A 684 1.58 -4.54 -3.02
N ASP A 685 1.17 -3.28 -2.78
CA ASP A 685 1.64 -2.50 -1.64
C ASP A 685 0.55 -1.56 -1.11
N GLU A 686 0.32 -1.59 0.19
CA GLU A 686 -0.65 -0.71 0.86
C GLU A 686 -0.35 0.78 0.64
N ALA A 687 0.92 1.17 0.46
CA ALA A 687 1.27 2.55 0.14
C ALA A 687 0.83 3.01 -1.26
N ASP A 688 0.44 2.09 -2.15
CA ASP A 688 -0.15 2.44 -3.42
C ASP A 688 -1.67 2.67 -3.35
N LEU A 689 -2.33 2.22 -2.26
CA LEU A 689 -3.78 2.36 -2.11
C LEU A 689 -4.30 3.79 -2.29
N PRO A 690 -3.64 4.86 -1.80
CA PRO A 690 -4.09 6.22 -2.08
C PRO A 690 -4.08 6.57 -3.57
N ARG A 691 -3.07 6.09 -4.33
CA ARG A 691 -2.99 6.28 -5.79
C ARG A 691 -4.02 5.44 -6.52
N ILE A 692 -4.17 4.19 -6.12
CA ILE A 692 -5.15 3.25 -6.69
C ILE A 692 -6.56 3.78 -6.43
N GLY A 693 -6.87 4.21 -5.21
CA GLY A 693 -8.17 4.80 -4.86
C GLY A 693 -8.47 6.07 -5.67
N ALA A 694 -7.51 7.00 -5.76
CA ALA A 694 -7.66 8.18 -6.60
C ALA A 694 -7.79 7.81 -8.09
N GLY A 695 -7.09 6.77 -8.54
CA GLY A 695 -7.18 6.24 -9.90
C GLY A 695 -8.55 5.64 -10.20
N LEU A 696 -9.06 4.79 -9.32
CA LEU A 696 -10.40 4.20 -9.42
C LEU A 696 -11.48 5.27 -9.42
N THR A 697 -11.41 6.22 -8.48
CA THR A 697 -12.36 7.34 -8.43
C THR A 697 -12.39 8.11 -9.76
N ARG A 698 -11.24 8.35 -10.37
CA ARG A 698 -11.17 9.00 -11.70
C ARG A 698 -11.53 8.09 -12.87
N ALA A 699 -11.46 6.78 -12.73
CA ALA A 699 -11.95 5.83 -13.71
C ALA A 699 -13.49 5.79 -13.70
N PHE A 700 -14.11 5.74 -12.52
CA PHE A 700 -15.55 5.76 -12.34
C PHE A 700 -16.19 7.12 -12.66
N LEU A 701 -15.52 8.22 -12.30
CA LEU A 701 -16.02 9.58 -12.47
C LEU A 701 -15.03 10.44 -13.27
N PRO A 702 -14.83 10.18 -14.56
CA PRO A 702 -13.82 10.85 -15.38
C PRO A 702 -14.07 12.35 -15.56
N SER A 703 -15.33 12.78 -15.52
CA SER A 703 -15.75 14.18 -15.70
C SER A 703 -15.90 14.97 -14.39
N ALA A 704 -15.78 14.33 -13.22
CA ALA A 704 -15.93 15.01 -11.95
C ALA A 704 -14.74 15.96 -11.68
N THR A 705 -15.04 17.20 -11.28
CA THR A 705 -14.06 18.20 -10.91
C THR A 705 -13.53 17.98 -9.49
N THR A 706 -12.31 18.47 -9.21
CA THR A 706 -11.73 18.42 -7.84
C THR A 706 -12.61 19.10 -6.80
N ARG A 707 -13.40 20.10 -7.21
CA ARG A 707 -14.33 20.82 -6.33
C ARG A 707 -15.52 19.95 -5.94
N GLN A 708 -16.06 19.16 -6.87
CA GLN A 708 -17.15 18.20 -6.59
C GLN A 708 -16.68 17.07 -5.65
N PHE A 709 -15.42 16.60 -5.78
CA PHE A 709 -14.86 15.65 -4.82
C PHE A 709 -14.68 16.25 -3.42
N ALA A 710 -14.22 17.51 -3.35
CA ALA A 710 -14.06 18.19 -2.06
C ALA A 710 -15.40 18.43 -1.37
N SER A 711 -16.47 18.82 -2.12
CA SER A 711 -17.80 19.00 -1.55
C SER A 711 -18.42 17.68 -1.05
N ALA A 712 -18.32 16.61 -1.85
CA ALA A 712 -18.82 15.30 -1.42
C ALA A 712 -18.06 14.75 -0.21
N GLY A 713 -16.74 14.94 -0.12
CA GLY A 713 -15.95 14.57 1.05
C GLY A 713 -16.30 15.39 2.30
N LEU A 714 -16.63 16.68 2.15
CA LEU A 714 -17.07 17.53 3.26
C LEU A 714 -18.49 17.18 3.73
N GLU A 715 -19.37 16.75 2.84
CA GLU A 715 -20.72 16.30 3.19
C GLU A 715 -20.68 14.96 3.94
N LEU A 716 -19.80 14.02 3.52
CA LEU A 716 -19.55 12.77 4.26
C LEU A 716 -19.03 13.03 5.68
N LEU A 717 -18.12 14.00 5.86
CA LEU A 717 -17.62 14.39 7.19
C LEU A 717 -18.66 15.14 8.04
N ARG A 718 -19.67 15.76 7.42
CA ARG A 718 -20.76 16.44 8.12
C ARG A 718 -21.93 15.52 8.47
N GLY A 719 -22.10 14.42 7.75
CA GLY A 719 -23.14 13.41 8.02
C GLY A 719 -22.87 12.53 9.24
N GLU A 720 -21.69 12.64 9.86
CA GLU A 720 -21.32 11.95 11.12
C GLU A 720 -21.72 12.73 12.39
N ARG A 721 -22.62 13.71 12.29
CA ARG A 721 -23.12 14.42 13.48
C ARG A 721 -24.62 14.23 13.67
#